data_f1749728ef97487dfb63c76aa4cfd3f7
#
_entry.id   f1749728ef97487dfb63c76aa4cfd3f7
#
_cell.length_a   1.000
_cell.length_b   1.000
_cell.length_c   1.000
_cell.angle_alpha   90.00
_cell.angle_beta   90.00
_cell.angle_gamma   90.00
#
_symmetry.space_group_name_H-M   'P 1'
#
loop_
_entity.id
_entity.type
_entity.pdbx_description
1 polymer ?
#
loop_
_entity_poly.entity_id
_entity_poly.type
_entity_poly.pdbx_seq_one_letter_code
_entity_poly.pdbx_strand_id
1 'polypeptide(L)'
;MEHLLFWMIPVSSLLALLLAWYFYRQMMKESEGTPVMQKIASHVRQGAMSYLKQQYKIVGLVFLALVVLFSVMAYGFNLQNSWVPIAFLTGGFFSGLSGFLGMKTATYASARTANAARNSLNKGLRVAFRSGAVMGLVVVGLGLFDISFWYLLLDAFIPADIYAPTAKLCMITTTMLTFGMGASTQALFARVGGGIYTKAAAVGADLVGKVEAGIPEDDPRNPATIADNVGDNVGDVAGMGADLYESYCGSILATSALGAAAFMAGGDVDMQFKAVIAPMLIAAVGILLSILGIFSVRTKEDAGMKDLLNSLSVGTNLSSALIVVATFLILWALQIDNWLNISFAVVIGLLVGIVIGRSTEYYTSQSYRPTQLLAESGKTGPATVIISGIGLGMVSTTIPVIAVVIGIILSYWLASGFDFANVSMGLYGIGIAAVGMLSTLGITLATDAYGPIADNAGGNAEMSGLGEAVRKRTDALDSLGNTTAATGKGFAIGSAALTGLALLASYIEEIRIGLTRLGETVLTMPNGDTLAIHDASFTDFMTYYDVTLMNPKVLSGMFIGSMMAFLFCGLTMNAVGRAAAHMVEEVRRQFREIKGILSGEAEPDYARCVQISTKGAQREMVFPSLLAIVAPIATGLVFGVPGVIGLLVGGLSAGFVLAIFMANSGGAWDNAKKYIEEGNFGGKGGEVHRATVVGDTVGDPFKDTSGPSLNILIKLMSMVAIVMAGLTVSWSLF
;
A
#
# COMPACT_ATOMS: atom_id res chain seq x y z
N MET A 1 13.07 32.18 -6.61
CA MET A 1 11.72 31.62 -6.86
C MET A 1 11.61 30.21 -6.27
N GLU A 2 12.59 29.36 -6.46
CA GLU A 2 12.60 27.94 -6.04
C GLU A 2 12.45 27.77 -4.54
N HIS A 3 13.19 28.55 -3.75
CA HIS A 3 13.08 28.53 -2.27
C HIS A 3 11.68 28.97 -1.79
N LEU A 4 10.97 29.82 -2.53
CA LEU A 4 9.61 30.18 -2.18
C LEU A 4 8.64 29.04 -2.52
N LEU A 5 8.85 28.37 -3.67
CA LEU A 5 8.06 27.21 -4.08
C LEU A 5 8.21 26.05 -3.10
N PHE A 6 9.41 25.85 -2.54
CA PHE A 6 9.64 24.82 -1.52
C PHE A 6 8.64 24.91 -0.34
N TRP A 7 8.31 26.13 0.10
CA TRP A 7 7.38 26.30 1.22
C TRP A 7 5.94 25.85 0.93
N MET A 8 5.58 25.65 -0.34
CA MET A 8 4.29 25.02 -0.68
C MET A 8 4.21 23.58 -0.15
N ILE A 9 5.34 22.89 -0.01
CA ILE A 9 5.39 21.50 0.44
C ILE A 9 4.89 21.37 1.89
N PRO A 10 5.54 21.98 2.91
CA PRO A 10 5.04 21.90 4.27
C PRO A 10 3.68 22.56 4.47
N VAL A 11 3.36 23.64 3.73
CA VAL A 11 2.06 24.32 3.83
C VAL A 11 0.92 23.42 3.35
N SER A 12 1.08 22.73 2.22
CA SER A 12 0.05 21.81 1.71
C SER A 12 -0.12 20.60 2.63
N SER A 13 0.97 20.08 3.23
CA SER A 13 0.88 19.00 4.21
C SER A 13 0.09 19.39 5.46
N LEU A 14 0.37 20.58 6.01
CA LEU A 14 -0.37 21.11 7.16
C LEU A 14 -1.84 21.38 6.83
N LEU A 15 -2.13 21.90 5.62
CA LEU A 15 -3.51 22.10 5.16
C LEU A 15 -4.27 20.76 5.06
N ALA A 16 -3.61 19.70 4.54
CA ALA A 16 -4.21 18.36 4.51
C ALA A 16 -4.58 17.87 5.90
N LEU A 17 -3.68 18.01 6.87
CA LEU A 17 -3.91 17.58 8.26
C LEU A 17 -5.00 18.41 8.94
N LEU A 18 -5.06 19.72 8.70
CA LEU A 18 -6.13 20.58 9.21
C LEU A 18 -7.50 20.22 8.64
N LEU A 19 -7.57 19.89 7.34
CA LEU A 19 -8.80 19.45 6.71
C LEU A 19 -9.21 18.04 7.16
N ALA A 20 -8.25 17.14 7.36
CA ALA A 20 -8.51 15.83 7.96
C ALA A 20 -9.16 16.00 9.34
N TRP A 21 -8.59 16.86 10.18
CA TRP A 21 -9.17 17.19 11.49
C TRP A 21 -10.56 17.82 11.38
N TYR A 22 -10.79 18.70 10.40
CA TYR A 22 -12.10 19.30 10.15
C TYR A 22 -13.15 18.24 9.77
N PHE A 23 -12.84 17.33 8.84
CA PHE A 23 -13.74 16.23 8.46
C PHE A 23 -13.99 15.25 9.61
N TYR A 24 -12.95 14.92 10.39
CA TYR A 24 -13.11 14.13 11.60
C TYR A 24 -14.07 14.79 12.60
N ARG A 25 -13.92 16.08 12.83
CA ARG A 25 -14.84 16.85 13.69
C ARG A 25 -16.27 16.89 13.14
N GLN A 26 -16.44 16.99 11.84
CA GLN A 26 -17.77 16.93 11.22
C GLN A 26 -18.41 15.54 11.42
N MET A 27 -17.67 14.47 11.16
CA MET A 27 -18.13 13.10 11.37
C MET A 27 -18.54 12.87 12.83
N MET A 28 -17.76 13.36 13.78
CA MET A 28 -18.05 13.20 15.22
C MET A 28 -19.32 13.94 15.69
N LYS A 29 -19.84 14.90 14.91
CA LYS A 29 -21.13 15.55 15.20
C LYS A 29 -22.34 14.71 14.82
N GLU A 30 -22.18 13.74 13.93
CA GLU A 30 -23.25 12.81 13.58
C GLU A 30 -23.51 11.83 14.73
N SER A 31 -24.77 11.46 14.94
CA SER A 31 -25.16 10.53 15.98
C SER A 31 -24.76 9.09 15.67
N GLU A 32 -24.32 8.34 16.66
CA GLU A 32 -24.08 6.88 16.53
C GLU A 32 -25.36 6.05 16.50
N GLY A 33 -26.52 6.68 16.66
CA GLY A 33 -27.82 6.01 16.60
C GLY A 33 -28.28 5.43 17.94
N THR A 34 -28.90 4.25 17.89
CA THR A 34 -29.51 3.59 19.04
C THR A 34 -28.50 3.09 20.07
N PRO A 35 -28.89 2.82 21.32
CA PRO A 35 -28.00 2.22 22.32
C PRO A 35 -27.38 0.90 21.88
N VAL A 36 -28.10 0.08 21.09
CA VAL A 36 -27.60 -1.18 20.54
C VAL A 36 -26.49 -0.92 19.53
N MET A 37 -26.69 0.04 18.59
CA MET A 37 -25.66 0.45 17.64
C MET A 37 -24.39 0.92 18.35
N GLN A 38 -24.53 1.71 19.41
CA GLN A 38 -23.42 2.22 20.21
C GLN A 38 -22.67 1.09 20.94
N LYS A 39 -23.40 0.10 21.48
CA LYS A 39 -22.81 -1.08 22.13
C LYS A 39 -21.95 -1.87 21.14
N ILE A 40 -22.47 -2.18 19.95
CA ILE A 40 -21.76 -2.90 18.90
C ILE A 40 -20.52 -2.12 18.47
N ALA A 41 -20.65 -0.83 18.16
CA ALA A 41 -19.53 0.02 17.78
C ALA A 41 -18.46 0.10 18.89
N SER A 42 -18.87 0.07 20.15
CA SER A 42 -17.94 0.02 21.31
C SER A 42 -17.14 -1.28 21.34
N HIS A 43 -17.77 -2.44 21.09
CA HIS A 43 -17.07 -3.73 21.01
C HIS A 43 -16.03 -3.74 19.86
N VAL A 44 -16.40 -3.25 18.69
CA VAL A 44 -15.46 -3.13 17.54
C VAL A 44 -14.30 -2.20 17.88
N ARG A 45 -14.55 -1.01 18.47
CA ARG A 45 -13.48 -0.08 18.89
C ARG A 45 -12.53 -0.69 19.92
N GLN A 46 -13.07 -1.38 20.93
CA GLN A 46 -12.25 -2.03 21.95
C GLN A 46 -11.40 -3.16 21.34
N GLY A 47 -11.96 -3.96 20.46
CA GLY A 47 -11.26 -5.03 19.76
C GLY A 47 -10.11 -4.48 18.90
N ALA A 48 -10.40 -3.49 18.06
CA ALA A 48 -9.42 -2.86 17.18
C ALA A 48 -8.28 -2.18 17.97
N MET A 49 -8.61 -1.47 19.05
CA MET A 49 -7.60 -0.84 19.91
C MET A 49 -6.75 -1.87 20.66
N SER A 50 -7.35 -2.95 21.13
CA SER A 50 -6.64 -4.04 21.78
C SER A 50 -5.65 -4.71 20.83
N TYR A 51 -6.07 -4.98 19.59
CA TYR A 51 -5.20 -5.53 18.55
C TYR A 51 -4.01 -4.60 18.26
N LEU A 52 -4.24 -3.32 17.95
CA LEU A 52 -3.16 -2.39 17.63
C LEU A 52 -2.17 -2.22 18.78
N LYS A 53 -2.66 -2.15 20.01
CA LYS A 53 -1.80 -2.07 21.20
C LYS A 53 -0.83 -3.25 21.30
N GLN A 54 -1.32 -4.45 21.01
CA GLN A 54 -0.48 -5.66 21.01
C GLN A 54 0.46 -5.68 19.81
N GLN A 55 -0.01 -5.33 18.63
CA GLN A 55 0.80 -5.25 17.41
C GLN A 55 1.96 -4.28 17.58
N TYR A 56 1.69 -3.06 18.03
CA TYR A 56 2.75 -2.05 18.24
C TYR A 56 3.76 -2.45 19.32
N LYS A 57 3.37 -3.27 20.29
CA LYS A 57 4.31 -3.84 21.26
C LYS A 57 5.31 -4.77 20.59
N ILE A 58 4.86 -5.66 19.70
CA ILE A 58 5.73 -6.59 18.98
C ILE A 58 6.60 -5.84 17.97
N VAL A 59 5.99 -4.96 17.18
CA VAL A 59 6.71 -4.15 16.21
C VAL A 59 7.75 -3.27 16.90
N GLY A 60 7.40 -2.65 18.04
CA GLY A 60 8.33 -1.86 18.84
C GLY A 60 9.56 -2.65 19.31
N LEU A 61 9.40 -3.93 19.63
CA LEU A 61 10.53 -4.81 19.96
C LEU A 61 11.45 -5.05 18.75
N VAL A 62 10.86 -5.28 17.57
CA VAL A 62 11.62 -5.44 16.31
C VAL A 62 12.33 -4.14 15.97
N PHE A 63 11.65 -3.00 16.09
CA PHE A 63 12.24 -1.68 15.87
C PHE A 63 13.42 -1.42 16.81
N LEU A 64 13.27 -1.75 18.09
CA LEU A 64 14.37 -1.61 19.06
C LEU A 64 15.60 -2.44 18.64
N ALA A 65 15.39 -3.70 18.23
CA ALA A 65 16.48 -4.55 17.76
C ALA A 65 17.18 -3.99 16.52
N LEU A 66 16.40 -3.51 15.53
CA LEU A 66 16.95 -2.90 14.30
C LEU A 66 17.65 -1.58 14.58
N VAL A 67 17.12 -0.72 15.47
CA VAL A 67 17.78 0.53 15.86
C VAL A 67 19.13 0.25 16.54
N VAL A 68 19.22 -0.75 17.41
CA VAL A 68 20.49 -1.16 18.01
C VAL A 68 21.46 -1.62 16.93
N LEU A 69 21.03 -2.46 16.00
CA LEU A 69 21.84 -2.90 14.87
C LEU A 69 22.37 -1.72 14.05
N PHE A 70 21.48 -0.80 13.64
CA PHE A 70 21.85 0.36 12.83
C PHE A 70 22.74 1.33 13.62
N SER A 71 22.53 1.48 14.92
CA SER A 71 23.41 2.30 15.77
C SER A 71 24.83 1.71 15.85
N VAL A 72 24.95 0.40 15.98
CA VAL A 72 26.26 -0.28 15.95
C VAL A 72 26.93 -0.10 14.58
N MET A 73 26.19 -0.24 13.50
CA MET A 73 26.71 -0.04 12.13
C MET A 73 27.13 1.42 11.88
N ALA A 74 26.32 2.38 12.34
CA ALA A 74 26.59 3.80 12.12
C ALA A 74 27.71 4.34 13.01
N TYR A 75 27.65 4.09 14.32
CA TYR A 75 28.58 4.69 15.30
C TYR A 75 29.76 3.78 15.66
N GLY A 76 29.59 2.43 15.52
CA GLY A 76 30.66 1.47 15.83
C GLY A 76 31.57 1.21 14.65
N PHE A 77 31.00 0.98 13.48
CA PHE A 77 31.75 0.55 12.29
C PHE A 77 31.81 1.61 11.17
N ASN A 78 31.10 2.72 11.32
CA ASN A 78 31.00 3.78 10.29
C ASN A 78 30.54 3.27 8.89
N LEU A 79 29.72 2.23 8.88
CA LEU A 79 29.17 1.62 7.67
C LEU A 79 27.93 2.35 7.14
N GLN A 80 27.32 3.20 7.96
CA GLN A 80 26.10 3.93 7.64
C GLN A 80 26.20 5.39 8.11
N ASN A 81 25.29 6.22 7.58
CA ASN A 81 25.11 7.58 8.08
C ASN A 81 24.59 7.58 9.52
N SER A 82 25.11 8.48 10.36
CA SER A 82 24.72 8.62 11.77
C SER A 82 23.24 8.98 11.99
N TRP A 83 22.55 9.49 10.99
CA TRP A 83 21.11 9.80 11.05
C TRP A 83 20.19 8.60 10.82
N VAL A 84 20.70 7.49 10.27
CA VAL A 84 19.92 6.29 9.90
C VAL A 84 19.06 5.74 11.05
N PRO A 85 19.57 5.55 12.28
CA PRO A 85 18.75 5.00 13.37
C PRO A 85 17.54 5.87 13.71
N ILE A 86 17.72 7.20 13.68
CA ILE A 86 16.66 8.15 14.00
C ILE A 86 15.65 8.23 12.84
N ALA A 87 16.13 8.30 11.60
CA ALA A 87 15.27 8.32 10.42
C ALA A 87 14.41 7.06 10.33
N PHE A 88 14.97 5.90 10.59
CA PHE A 88 14.23 4.63 10.66
C PHE A 88 13.08 4.68 11.67
N LEU A 89 13.33 5.22 12.87
CA LEU A 89 12.30 5.34 13.91
C LEU A 89 11.16 6.28 13.50
N THR A 90 11.46 7.43 12.91
CA THR A 90 10.43 8.40 12.51
C THR A 90 9.56 7.85 11.40
N GLY A 91 10.13 7.20 10.38
CA GLY A 91 9.37 6.56 9.32
C GLY A 91 8.39 5.52 9.84
N GLY A 92 8.84 4.65 10.76
CA GLY A 92 7.96 3.67 11.40
C GLY A 92 6.88 4.31 12.27
N PHE A 93 7.22 5.37 13.01
CA PHE A 93 6.26 6.09 13.84
C PHE A 93 5.16 6.75 13.00
N PHE A 94 5.47 7.50 11.94
CA PHE A 94 4.47 8.17 11.12
C PHE A 94 3.64 7.18 10.29
N SER A 95 4.23 6.09 9.80
CA SER A 95 3.49 5.01 9.15
C SER A 95 2.48 4.38 10.11
N GLY A 96 2.90 4.03 11.32
CA GLY A 96 2.02 3.50 12.36
C GLY A 96 0.94 4.49 12.80
N LEU A 97 1.30 5.77 12.92
CA LEU A 97 0.35 6.85 13.27
C LEU A 97 -0.72 7.02 12.19
N SER A 98 -0.36 6.95 10.91
CA SER A 98 -1.33 7.05 9.81
C SER A 98 -2.35 5.92 9.85
N GLY A 99 -1.90 4.67 10.06
CA GLY A 99 -2.79 3.51 10.25
C GLY A 99 -3.67 3.64 11.50
N PHE A 100 -3.12 4.10 12.62
CA PHE A 100 -3.87 4.32 13.85
C PHE A 100 -4.97 5.37 13.70
N LEU A 101 -4.67 6.53 13.09
CA LEU A 101 -5.65 7.60 12.90
C LEU A 101 -6.76 7.18 11.91
N GLY A 102 -6.38 6.44 10.86
CA GLY A 102 -7.34 5.85 9.91
C GLY A 102 -8.30 4.88 10.60
N MET A 103 -7.78 3.87 11.31
CA MET A 103 -8.57 2.90 12.06
C MET A 103 -9.47 3.56 13.11
N LYS A 104 -8.92 4.51 13.86
CA LYS A 104 -9.71 5.27 14.84
C LYS A 104 -10.88 5.98 14.17
N THR A 105 -10.65 6.63 13.04
CA THR A 105 -11.71 7.31 12.29
C THR A 105 -12.75 6.33 11.78
N ALA A 106 -12.34 5.21 11.18
CA ALA A 106 -13.25 4.20 10.64
C ALA A 106 -14.15 3.58 11.72
N THR A 107 -13.59 3.21 12.87
CA THR A 107 -14.35 2.63 13.99
C THR A 107 -15.36 3.60 14.63
N TYR A 108 -15.14 4.91 14.50
CA TYR A 108 -16.13 5.92 14.90
C TYR A 108 -17.13 6.24 13.78
N ALA A 109 -16.76 6.03 12.52
CA ALA A 109 -17.58 6.36 11.36
C ALA A 109 -18.66 5.32 11.08
N SER A 110 -18.41 4.03 11.28
CA SER A 110 -19.27 2.93 10.82
C SER A 110 -20.71 3.03 11.39
N ALA A 111 -20.88 3.14 12.70
CA ALA A 111 -22.21 3.30 13.30
C ALA A 111 -22.89 4.62 12.88
N ARG A 112 -22.13 5.69 12.73
CA ARG A 112 -22.65 6.98 12.24
C ARG A 112 -23.11 6.90 10.79
N THR A 113 -22.41 6.14 9.97
CA THR A 113 -22.79 5.85 8.58
C THR A 113 -24.09 5.04 8.54
N ALA A 114 -24.20 3.96 9.34
CA ALA A 114 -25.41 3.15 9.45
C ALA A 114 -26.60 4.01 9.91
N ASN A 115 -26.44 4.85 10.92
CA ASN A 115 -27.48 5.76 11.39
C ASN A 115 -27.86 6.82 10.35
N ALA A 116 -26.89 7.35 9.60
CA ALA A 116 -27.15 8.28 8.51
C ALA A 116 -27.92 7.62 7.37
N ALA A 117 -27.64 6.35 7.05
CA ALA A 117 -28.32 5.57 6.04
C ALA A 117 -29.80 5.29 6.38
N ARG A 118 -30.20 5.40 7.66
CA ARG A 118 -31.64 5.35 8.03
C ARG A 118 -32.43 6.46 7.38
N ASN A 119 -31.84 7.62 7.17
CA ASN A 119 -32.50 8.77 6.56
C ASN A 119 -32.45 8.72 5.03
N SER A 120 -31.24 8.60 4.47
CA SER A 120 -31.05 8.49 3.02
C SER A 120 -29.71 7.84 2.67
N LEU A 121 -29.64 7.23 1.49
CA LEU A 121 -28.42 6.65 0.92
C LEU A 121 -27.32 7.70 0.78
N ASN A 122 -27.66 8.89 0.26
CA ASN A 122 -26.73 10.01 0.08
C ASN A 122 -26.12 10.51 1.40
N LYS A 123 -26.93 10.53 2.48
CA LYS A 123 -26.42 10.95 3.78
C LYS A 123 -25.43 9.91 4.33
N GLY A 124 -25.71 8.61 4.16
CA GLY A 124 -24.79 7.51 4.50
C GLY A 124 -23.48 7.62 3.71
N LEU A 125 -23.56 7.78 2.38
CA LEU A 125 -22.40 7.98 1.52
C LEU A 125 -21.53 9.17 1.97
N ARG A 126 -22.16 10.30 2.28
CA ARG A 126 -21.44 11.52 2.69
C ARG A 126 -20.65 11.32 3.98
N VAL A 127 -21.24 10.64 4.96
CA VAL A 127 -20.56 10.34 6.23
C VAL A 127 -19.40 9.38 5.99
N ALA A 128 -19.61 8.28 5.30
CA ALA A 128 -18.59 7.28 5.01
C ALA A 128 -17.44 7.86 4.16
N PHE A 129 -17.74 8.55 3.07
CA PHE A 129 -16.73 9.11 2.17
C PHE A 129 -15.89 10.22 2.84
N ARG A 130 -16.50 11.12 3.61
CA ARG A 130 -15.75 12.12 4.37
C ARG A 130 -14.86 11.51 5.44
N SER A 131 -15.30 10.40 6.02
CA SER A 131 -14.47 9.64 6.97
C SER A 131 -13.31 8.94 6.27
N GLY A 132 -13.53 8.38 5.09
CA GLY A 132 -12.46 7.90 4.22
C GLY A 132 -11.48 9.01 3.80
N ALA A 133 -11.98 10.21 3.53
CA ALA A 133 -11.15 11.38 3.20
C ALA A 133 -10.24 11.81 4.37
N VAL A 134 -10.65 11.59 5.63
CA VAL A 134 -9.76 11.80 6.79
C VAL A 134 -8.50 10.95 6.63
N MET A 135 -8.68 9.66 6.30
CA MET A 135 -7.54 8.76 6.14
C MET A 135 -6.66 9.17 4.95
N GLY A 136 -7.26 9.45 3.79
CA GLY A 136 -6.50 9.90 2.62
C GLY A 136 -5.65 11.14 2.91
N LEU A 137 -6.23 12.15 3.54
CA LEU A 137 -5.53 13.40 3.87
C LEU A 137 -4.50 13.22 5.00
N VAL A 138 -4.74 12.33 5.97
CA VAL A 138 -3.76 12.00 7.01
C VAL A 138 -2.53 11.34 6.41
N VAL A 139 -2.70 10.36 5.52
CA VAL A 139 -1.59 9.63 4.89
C VAL A 139 -0.71 10.57 4.08
N VAL A 140 -1.30 11.33 3.14
CA VAL A 140 -0.52 12.24 2.30
C VAL A 140 0.02 13.44 3.08
N GLY A 141 -0.73 13.93 4.05
CA GLY A 141 -0.31 15.04 4.91
C GLY A 141 0.87 14.66 5.81
N LEU A 142 0.80 13.55 6.54
CA LEU A 142 1.91 13.07 7.37
C LEU A 142 3.13 12.70 6.52
N GLY A 143 2.92 12.05 5.37
CA GLY A 143 4.02 11.67 4.47
C GLY A 143 4.80 12.88 3.98
N LEU A 144 4.10 13.89 3.45
CA LEU A 144 4.78 15.08 2.94
C LEU A 144 5.33 15.98 4.07
N PHE A 145 4.71 15.95 5.26
CA PHE A 145 5.24 16.59 6.45
C PHE A 145 6.58 15.97 6.87
N ASP A 146 6.66 14.65 6.97
CA ASP A 146 7.87 13.91 7.35
C ASP A 146 9.00 14.17 6.34
N ILE A 147 8.71 14.10 5.04
CA ILE A 147 9.66 14.40 3.97
C ILE A 147 10.21 15.82 4.08
N SER A 148 9.34 16.82 4.20
CA SER A 148 9.76 18.23 4.30
C SER A 148 10.53 18.52 5.59
N PHE A 149 10.14 17.91 6.70
CA PHE A 149 10.83 18.02 7.99
C PHE A 149 12.26 17.46 7.90
N TRP A 150 12.42 16.25 7.36
CA TRP A 150 13.74 15.64 7.20
C TRP A 150 14.63 16.41 6.25
N TYR A 151 14.07 16.92 5.14
CA TYR A 151 14.83 17.76 4.22
C TYR A 151 15.40 19.00 4.93
N LEU A 152 14.56 19.76 5.64
CA LEU A 152 14.97 20.97 6.36
C LEU A 152 15.96 20.65 7.49
N LEU A 153 15.72 19.56 8.21
CA LEU A 153 16.61 19.12 9.29
C LEU A 153 18.01 18.79 8.76
N LEU A 154 18.08 17.96 7.73
CA LEU A 154 19.37 17.52 7.17
C LEU A 154 20.08 18.66 6.45
N ASP A 155 19.38 19.55 5.77
CA ASP A 155 19.98 20.72 5.14
C ASP A 155 20.64 21.66 6.17
N ALA A 156 20.03 21.80 7.36
CA ALA A 156 20.55 22.60 8.45
C ALA A 156 21.77 21.96 9.17
N PHE A 157 21.78 20.62 9.28
CA PHE A 157 22.80 19.92 10.08
C PHE A 157 23.95 19.31 9.26
N ILE A 158 23.78 19.11 7.96
CA ILE A 158 24.88 18.63 7.09
C ILE A 158 25.68 19.84 6.61
N PRO A 159 26.96 19.97 7.01
CA PRO A 159 27.77 21.15 6.68
C PRO A 159 28.10 21.19 5.19
N ALA A 160 27.96 22.38 4.59
CA ALA A 160 28.34 22.60 3.20
C ALA A 160 29.88 22.60 2.97
N ASP A 161 30.65 22.83 4.04
CA ASP A 161 32.10 23.00 3.96
C ASP A 161 32.88 21.67 3.85
N ILE A 162 32.25 20.55 4.23
CA ILE A 162 32.86 19.20 4.24
C ILE A 162 32.63 18.46 2.91
N TYR A 163 31.56 18.78 2.23
CA TYR A 163 31.15 18.10 1.00
C TYR A 163 31.07 19.11 -0.15
N ALA A 164 31.44 18.69 -1.36
CA ALA A 164 31.12 19.46 -2.55
C ALA A 164 29.58 19.75 -2.56
N PRO A 165 29.14 20.93 -2.98
CA PRO A 165 27.72 21.30 -2.87
C PRO A 165 26.75 20.31 -3.50
N THR A 166 27.13 19.68 -4.62
CA THR A 166 26.34 18.62 -5.29
C THR A 166 26.31 17.32 -4.49
N ALA A 167 27.38 16.96 -3.81
CA ALA A 167 27.46 15.78 -2.96
C ALA A 167 26.59 15.92 -1.69
N LYS A 168 26.44 17.14 -1.15
CA LYS A 168 25.55 17.42 -0.01
C LYS A 168 24.10 17.02 -0.30
N LEU A 169 23.54 17.41 -1.47
CA LEU A 169 22.16 17.08 -1.84
C LEU A 169 21.95 15.56 -2.04
N CYS A 170 22.93 14.86 -2.64
CA CYS A 170 22.87 13.40 -2.74
C CYS A 170 22.87 12.76 -1.34
N MET A 171 23.69 13.23 -0.41
CA MET A 171 23.73 12.72 0.96
C MET A 171 22.42 12.99 1.72
N ILE A 172 21.81 14.16 1.55
CA ILE A 172 20.51 14.48 2.16
C ILE A 172 19.45 13.51 1.64
N THR A 173 19.30 13.37 0.33
CA THR A 173 18.26 12.56 -0.28
C THR A 173 18.40 11.07 0.01
N THR A 174 19.62 10.53 -0.01
CA THR A 174 19.87 9.11 0.35
C THR A 174 19.68 8.87 1.85
N THR A 175 20.05 9.80 2.71
CA THR A 175 19.74 9.71 4.14
C THR A 175 18.23 9.71 4.38
N MET A 176 17.48 10.55 3.64
CA MET A 176 16.02 10.56 3.71
C MET A 176 15.40 9.21 3.29
N LEU A 177 15.97 8.49 2.32
CA LEU A 177 15.50 7.15 1.95
C LEU A 177 15.47 6.17 3.13
N THR A 178 16.32 6.35 4.13
CA THR A 178 16.40 5.43 5.27
C THR A 178 15.17 5.47 6.17
N PHE A 179 14.44 6.59 6.25
CA PHE A 179 13.17 6.59 6.94
C PHE A 179 12.11 5.76 6.20
N GLY A 180 12.22 5.64 4.88
CA GLY A 180 11.39 4.75 4.07
C GLY A 180 11.48 3.29 4.54
N MET A 181 12.65 2.81 4.97
CA MET A 181 12.77 1.47 5.54
C MET A 181 11.95 1.30 6.83
N GLY A 182 11.94 2.31 7.70
CA GLY A 182 11.10 2.29 8.90
C GLY A 182 9.61 2.23 8.56
N ALA A 183 9.19 3.05 7.59
CA ALA A 183 7.82 3.05 7.09
C ALA A 183 7.45 1.70 6.47
N SER A 184 8.31 1.13 5.61
CA SER A 184 8.08 -0.18 4.97
C SER A 184 8.02 -1.32 5.99
N THR A 185 8.89 -1.31 7.00
CA THR A 185 8.87 -2.31 8.07
C THR A 185 7.56 -2.27 8.84
N GLN A 186 7.13 -1.08 9.28
CA GLN A 186 5.85 -0.89 9.97
C GLN A 186 4.67 -1.31 9.08
N ALA A 187 4.67 -0.93 7.82
CA ALA A 187 3.63 -1.25 6.85
C ALA A 187 3.50 -2.76 6.63
N LEU A 188 4.62 -3.49 6.50
CA LEU A 188 4.59 -4.93 6.31
C LEU A 188 3.98 -5.65 7.52
N PHE A 189 4.43 -5.32 8.74
CA PHE A 189 3.85 -5.90 9.95
C PHE A 189 2.37 -5.56 10.10
N ALA A 190 1.96 -4.34 9.78
CA ALA A 190 0.57 -3.91 9.84
C ALA A 190 -0.28 -4.67 8.81
N ARG A 191 0.19 -4.80 7.57
CA ARG A 191 -0.56 -5.44 6.48
C ARG A 191 -0.64 -6.95 6.65
N VAL A 192 0.46 -7.62 6.97
CA VAL A 192 0.49 -9.07 7.20
C VAL A 192 -0.31 -9.43 8.46
N GLY A 193 -0.06 -8.74 9.57
CA GLY A 193 -0.77 -9.01 10.83
C GLY A 193 -2.26 -8.71 10.73
N GLY A 194 -2.62 -7.55 10.17
CA GLY A 194 -4.02 -7.17 9.93
C GLY A 194 -4.74 -8.13 9.00
N GLY A 195 -4.11 -8.51 7.89
CA GLY A 195 -4.68 -9.46 6.92
C GLY A 195 -4.89 -10.87 7.51
N ILE A 196 -3.93 -11.38 8.30
CA ILE A 196 -4.10 -12.67 8.99
C ILE A 196 -5.24 -12.59 10.01
N TYR A 197 -5.33 -11.49 10.75
CA TYR A 197 -6.40 -11.27 11.71
C TYR A 197 -7.78 -11.29 11.04
N THR A 198 -7.95 -10.43 10.02
CA THR A 198 -9.22 -10.25 9.29
C THR A 198 -9.68 -11.57 8.69
N LYS A 199 -8.81 -12.25 7.96
CA LYS A 199 -9.18 -13.47 7.25
C LYS A 199 -9.35 -14.68 8.16
N ALA A 200 -8.70 -14.74 9.30
CA ALA A 200 -9.00 -15.74 10.31
C ALA A 200 -10.41 -15.55 10.91
N ALA A 201 -10.82 -14.31 11.13
CA ALA A 201 -12.16 -13.98 11.61
C ALA A 201 -13.23 -14.26 10.56
N ALA A 202 -13.02 -13.77 9.33
CA ALA A 202 -13.94 -13.96 8.20
C ALA A 202 -14.19 -15.45 7.89
N VAL A 203 -13.13 -16.26 7.81
CA VAL A 203 -13.28 -17.72 7.59
C VAL A 203 -14.09 -18.38 8.71
N GLY A 204 -13.88 -17.97 9.96
CA GLY A 204 -14.67 -18.47 11.09
C GLY A 204 -16.14 -18.05 11.01
N ALA A 205 -16.41 -16.79 10.65
CA ALA A 205 -17.74 -16.27 10.47
C ALA A 205 -18.49 -16.94 9.30
N ASP A 206 -17.82 -17.05 8.18
CA ASP A 206 -18.44 -17.54 6.94
C ASP A 206 -18.62 -19.06 6.93
N LEU A 207 -17.53 -19.81 7.19
CA LEU A 207 -17.58 -21.26 7.09
C LEU A 207 -18.54 -21.86 8.13
N VAL A 208 -18.46 -21.43 9.37
CA VAL A 208 -19.27 -22.01 10.44
C VAL A 208 -20.64 -21.33 10.51
N GLY A 209 -20.71 -20.00 10.40
CA GLY A 209 -21.96 -19.27 10.45
C GLY A 209 -22.84 -19.45 9.22
N LYS A 210 -22.31 -19.11 8.05
CA LYS A 210 -23.12 -19.14 6.80
C LYS A 210 -23.29 -20.53 6.22
N VAL A 211 -22.19 -21.34 6.18
CA VAL A 211 -22.24 -22.65 5.49
C VAL A 211 -22.75 -23.75 6.42
N GLU A 212 -22.22 -23.86 7.65
CA GLU A 212 -22.61 -24.95 8.58
C GLU A 212 -23.92 -24.66 9.33
N ALA A 213 -24.01 -23.48 9.96
CA ALA A 213 -25.18 -23.10 10.77
C ALA A 213 -26.33 -22.47 9.97
N GLY A 214 -26.07 -22.02 8.73
CA GLY A 214 -27.08 -21.43 7.84
C GLY A 214 -27.66 -20.11 8.35
N ILE A 215 -26.93 -19.36 9.20
CA ILE A 215 -27.36 -18.03 9.67
C ILE A 215 -26.91 -16.95 8.69
N PRO A 216 -27.64 -15.82 8.60
CA PRO A 216 -27.28 -14.71 7.71
C PRO A 216 -25.90 -14.14 8.00
N GLU A 217 -25.37 -13.39 7.04
CA GLU A 217 -24.18 -12.56 7.21
C GLU A 217 -24.41 -11.47 8.25
N ASP A 218 -23.41 -11.18 9.07
CA ASP A 218 -23.47 -10.21 10.18
C ASP A 218 -24.51 -10.52 11.26
N ASP A 219 -25.01 -11.74 11.33
CA ASP A 219 -25.98 -12.12 12.34
C ASP A 219 -25.37 -12.01 13.76
N PRO A 220 -26.06 -11.36 14.73
CA PRO A 220 -25.55 -11.22 16.08
C PRO A 220 -25.35 -12.54 16.83
N ARG A 221 -25.95 -13.62 16.36
CA ARG A 221 -25.75 -14.98 16.91
C ARG A 221 -24.40 -15.59 16.55
N ASN A 222 -23.73 -15.04 15.53
CA ASN A 222 -22.42 -15.55 15.11
C ASN A 222 -21.30 -14.98 16.01
N PRO A 223 -20.56 -15.82 16.77
CA PRO A 223 -19.51 -15.36 17.68
C PRO A 223 -18.36 -14.61 16.99
N ALA A 224 -18.11 -14.87 15.71
CA ALA A 224 -17.00 -14.27 14.98
C ALA A 224 -17.33 -12.91 14.35
N THR A 225 -18.59 -12.48 14.26
CA THR A 225 -19.01 -11.24 13.58
C THR A 225 -18.28 -9.98 14.10
N ILE A 226 -18.15 -9.83 15.42
CA ILE A 226 -17.40 -8.68 15.97
C ILE A 226 -15.90 -8.77 15.62
N ALA A 227 -15.34 -9.98 15.63
CA ALA A 227 -13.94 -10.15 15.25
C ALA A 227 -13.71 -9.85 13.76
N ASP A 228 -14.66 -10.17 12.91
CA ASP A 228 -14.66 -9.86 11.48
C ASP A 228 -14.68 -8.35 11.24
N ASN A 229 -15.67 -7.66 11.83
CA ASN A 229 -15.76 -6.19 11.79
C ASN A 229 -14.49 -5.49 12.35
N VAL A 230 -13.86 -6.04 13.39
CA VAL A 230 -12.56 -5.55 13.87
C VAL A 230 -11.48 -5.75 12.81
N GLY A 231 -11.52 -6.88 12.13
CA GLY A 231 -10.59 -7.25 11.07
C GLY A 231 -10.50 -6.18 9.97
N ASP A 232 -11.63 -5.78 9.41
CA ASP A 232 -11.69 -4.76 8.36
C ASP A 232 -11.03 -3.45 8.80
N ASN A 233 -11.24 -3.04 10.06
CA ASN A 233 -10.62 -1.84 10.60
C ASN A 233 -9.09 -1.97 10.78
N VAL A 234 -8.59 -3.13 11.18
CA VAL A 234 -7.16 -3.30 11.45
C VAL A 234 -6.38 -3.79 10.22
N GLY A 235 -7.00 -4.59 9.34
CA GLY A 235 -6.41 -5.09 8.11
C GLY A 235 -6.54 -4.11 6.96
N ASP A 236 -7.78 -3.77 6.61
CA ASP A 236 -8.07 -2.99 5.42
C ASP A 236 -7.99 -1.47 5.63
N VAL A 237 -8.13 -0.97 6.86
CA VAL A 237 -7.91 0.46 7.13
C VAL A 237 -6.51 0.72 7.69
N ALA A 238 -6.14 0.16 8.84
CA ALA A 238 -4.85 0.46 9.44
C ALA A 238 -3.68 -0.08 8.62
N GLY A 239 -3.79 -1.31 8.12
CA GLY A 239 -2.76 -1.92 7.27
C GLY A 239 -2.57 -1.20 5.95
N MET A 240 -3.68 -0.81 5.28
CA MET A 240 -3.64 -0.05 4.03
C MET A 240 -3.08 1.37 4.23
N GLY A 241 -3.41 2.03 5.35
CA GLY A 241 -2.89 3.36 5.65
C GLY A 241 -1.37 3.37 5.82
N ALA A 242 -0.84 2.38 6.50
CA ALA A 242 0.61 2.23 6.64
C ALA A 242 1.30 1.90 5.30
N ASP A 243 0.69 1.02 4.48
CA ASP A 243 1.18 0.64 3.15
C ASP A 243 1.22 1.83 2.18
N LEU A 244 0.13 2.60 2.10
CA LEU A 244 0.06 3.72 1.18
C LEU A 244 0.88 4.94 1.66
N TYR A 245 1.05 5.11 2.97
CA TYR A 245 2.03 6.05 3.52
C TYR A 245 3.45 5.70 3.02
N GLU A 246 3.84 4.45 3.14
CA GLU A 246 5.14 3.95 2.68
C GLU A 246 5.31 4.12 1.17
N SER A 247 4.30 3.76 0.36
CA SER A 247 4.31 3.88 -1.09
C SER A 247 4.49 5.34 -1.54
N TYR A 248 3.78 6.25 -0.88
CA TYR A 248 3.84 7.68 -1.17
C TYR A 248 5.20 8.28 -0.83
N CYS A 249 5.69 8.03 0.38
CA CYS A 249 7.00 8.52 0.79
C CYS A 249 8.13 7.90 -0.04
N GLY A 250 8.09 6.57 -0.25
CA GLY A 250 9.11 5.84 -0.97
C GLY A 250 9.28 6.32 -2.42
N SER A 251 8.18 6.60 -3.12
CA SER A 251 8.24 7.10 -4.50
C SER A 251 8.82 8.51 -4.58
N ILE A 252 8.41 9.42 -3.68
CA ILE A 252 8.93 10.80 -3.64
C ILE A 252 10.42 10.80 -3.30
N LEU A 253 10.82 10.03 -2.29
CA LEU A 253 12.19 9.96 -1.82
C LEU A 253 13.14 9.34 -2.86
N ALA A 254 12.75 8.21 -3.46
CA ALA A 254 13.53 7.58 -4.51
C ALA A 254 13.71 8.51 -5.71
N THR A 255 12.64 9.20 -6.12
CA THR A 255 12.69 10.15 -7.22
C THR A 255 13.56 11.36 -6.89
N SER A 256 13.49 11.88 -5.67
CA SER A 256 14.35 12.98 -5.22
C SER A 256 15.83 12.57 -5.19
N ALA A 257 16.15 11.35 -4.75
CA ALA A 257 17.50 10.82 -4.76
C ALA A 257 18.04 10.66 -6.19
N LEU A 258 17.21 10.16 -7.12
CA LEU A 258 17.56 10.07 -8.53
C LEU A 258 17.73 11.44 -9.18
N GLY A 259 16.90 12.42 -8.81
CA GLY A 259 17.06 13.81 -9.25
C GLY A 259 18.38 14.43 -8.77
N ALA A 260 18.77 14.19 -7.53
CA ALA A 260 20.07 14.59 -7.01
C ALA A 260 21.23 13.96 -7.80
N ALA A 261 21.13 12.66 -8.09
CA ALA A 261 22.14 11.91 -8.84
C ALA A 261 22.25 12.33 -10.30
N ALA A 262 21.11 12.57 -10.96
CA ALA A 262 21.06 12.91 -12.40
C ALA A 262 21.78 14.20 -12.75
N PHE A 263 21.80 15.18 -11.82
CA PHE A 263 22.44 16.48 -12.01
C PHE A 263 23.75 16.66 -11.25
N MET A 264 24.25 15.60 -10.62
CA MET A 264 25.49 15.67 -9.83
C MET A 264 26.72 15.95 -10.71
N ALA A 265 26.86 15.26 -11.83
CA ALA A 265 28.03 15.36 -12.72
C ALA A 265 28.13 16.72 -13.43
N GLY A 266 27.02 17.42 -13.62
CA GLY A 266 26.98 18.74 -14.25
C GLY A 266 27.47 19.88 -13.34
N GLY A 267 27.62 19.66 -12.04
CA GLY A 267 28.06 20.65 -11.07
C GLY A 267 27.07 21.79 -10.82
N ASP A 268 25.91 21.78 -11.42
CA ASP A 268 24.84 22.77 -11.26
C ASP A 268 23.95 22.45 -10.06
N VAL A 269 24.27 23.03 -8.92
CA VAL A 269 23.54 22.81 -7.64
C VAL A 269 22.11 23.34 -7.72
N ASP A 270 21.85 24.40 -8.48
CA ASP A 270 20.51 24.98 -8.62
C ASP A 270 19.61 24.02 -9.39
N MET A 271 20.09 23.47 -10.50
CA MET A 271 19.35 22.47 -11.28
C MET A 271 19.13 21.17 -10.47
N GLN A 272 20.14 20.73 -9.73
CA GLN A 272 20.04 19.58 -8.83
C GLN A 272 18.96 19.80 -7.74
N PHE A 273 18.94 20.97 -7.12
CA PHE A 273 17.92 21.31 -6.13
C PHE A 273 16.51 21.32 -6.73
N LYS A 274 16.32 21.90 -7.92
CA LYS A 274 15.04 21.87 -8.64
C LYS A 274 14.56 20.44 -8.91
N ALA A 275 15.46 19.56 -9.35
CA ALA A 275 15.14 18.15 -9.60
C ALA A 275 14.77 17.40 -8.31
N VAL A 276 15.40 17.72 -7.19
CA VAL A 276 15.08 17.14 -5.86
C VAL A 276 13.70 17.54 -5.37
N ILE A 277 13.34 18.83 -5.51
CA ILE A 277 12.05 19.32 -4.99
C ILE A 277 10.88 19.08 -5.94
N ALA A 278 11.11 18.81 -7.23
CA ALA A 278 10.05 18.60 -8.22
C ALA A 278 9.05 17.51 -7.82
N PRO A 279 9.46 16.29 -7.43
CA PRO A 279 8.53 15.26 -6.98
C PRO A 279 7.75 15.67 -5.73
N MET A 280 8.38 16.40 -4.81
CA MET A 280 7.72 16.91 -3.60
C MET A 280 6.66 17.95 -3.95
N LEU A 281 6.92 18.84 -4.92
CA LEU A 281 5.99 19.86 -5.38
C LEU A 281 4.80 19.25 -6.14
N ILE A 282 5.04 18.25 -6.99
CA ILE A 282 3.98 17.49 -7.67
C ILE A 282 3.06 16.85 -6.63
N ALA A 283 3.65 16.23 -5.60
CA ALA A 283 2.91 15.66 -4.49
C ALA A 283 2.12 16.71 -3.70
N ALA A 284 2.72 17.86 -3.41
CA ALA A 284 2.07 18.98 -2.69
C ALA A 284 0.84 19.51 -3.43
N VAL A 285 0.96 19.71 -4.74
CA VAL A 285 -0.18 20.16 -5.56
C VAL A 285 -1.20 19.04 -5.72
N GLY A 286 -0.75 17.79 -5.81
CA GLY A 286 -1.62 16.61 -5.77
C GLY A 286 -2.53 16.59 -4.54
N ILE A 287 -2.01 16.95 -3.36
CA ILE A 287 -2.80 17.14 -2.14
C ILE A 287 -3.88 18.21 -2.32
N LEU A 288 -3.50 19.40 -2.77
CA LEU A 288 -4.44 20.51 -2.93
C LEU A 288 -5.56 20.17 -3.92
N LEU A 289 -5.23 19.49 -5.01
CA LEU A 289 -6.18 19.10 -6.04
C LEU A 289 -7.02 17.88 -5.64
N SER A 290 -6.49 16.97 -4.83
CA SER A 290 -7.27 15.92 -4.17
C SER A 290 -8.32 16.50 -3.22
N ILE A 291 -7.98 17.55 -2.48
CA ILE A 291 -8.93 18.27 -1.62
C ILE A 291 -10.08 18.84 -2.45
N LEU A 292 -9.80 19.49 -3.59
CA LEU A 292 -10.84 19.97 -4.50
C LEU A 292 -11.72 18.83 -5.03
N GLY A 293 -11.11 17.70 -5.40
CA GLY A 293 -11.82 16.50 -5.82
C GLY A 293 -12.74 15.96 -4.72
N ILE A 294 -12.29 15.90 -3.48
CA ILE A 294 -13.09 15.44 -2.33
C ILE A 294 -14.33 16.33 -2.15
N PHE A 295 -14.21 17.64 -2.28
CA PHE A 295 -15.37 18.55 -2.20
C PHE A 295 -16.32 18.46 -3.39
N SER A 296 -15.87 17.96 -4.54
CA SER A 296 -16.69 17.79 -5.75
C SER A 296 -17.61 16.56 -5.67
N VAL A 297 -17.32 15.59 -4.81
CA VAL A 297 -18.14 14.39 -4.64
C VAL A 297 -19.49 14.74 -3.99
N ARG A 298 -20.52 14.74 -4.80
CA ARG A 298 -21.90 15.03 -4.38
C ARG A 298 -22.89 14.22 -5.20
N THR A 299 -23.92 13.68 -4.57
CA THR A 299 -25.01 12.95 -5.21
C THR A 299 -26.36 13.52 -4.84
N LYS A 300 -27.40 13.10 -5.59
CA LYS A 300 -28.80 13.39 -5.27
C LYS A 300 -29.28 12.47 -4.15
N GLU A 301 -30.37 12.85 -3.46
CA GLU A 301 -30.89 12.05 -2.33
C GLU A 301 -31.41 10.69 -2.74
N ASP A 302 -31.96 10.55 -3.95
CA ASP A 302 -32.49 9.29 -4.51
C ASP A 302 -31.55 8.69 -5.56
N ALA A 303 -30.24 8.87 -5.41
CA ALA A 303 -29.24 8.38 -6.34
C ALA A 303 -29.18 6.84 -6.37
N GLY A 304 -29.19 6.27 -7.59
CA GLY A 304 -28.92 4.85 -7.78
C GLY A 304 -27.42 4.53 -7.72
N MET A 305 -27.07 3.24 -7.72
CA MET A 305 -25.68 2.77 -7.69
C MET A 305 -24.80 3.43 -8.76
N LYS A 306 -25.32 3.54 -9.99
CA LYS A 306 -24.58 4.16 -11.11
C LYS A 306 -24.28 5.65 -10.86
N ASP A 307 -25.19 6.37 -10.22
CA ASP A 307 -24.99 7.79 -9.90
C ASP A 307 -23.96 7.97 -8.79
N LEU A 308 -23.92 7.03 -7.84
CA LEU A 308 -22.94 6.99 -6.76
C LEU A 308 -21.53 6.75 -7.32
N LEU A 309 -21.36 5.74 -8.18
CA LEU A 309 -20.10 5.45 -8.88
C LEU A 309 -19.63 6.64 -9.71
N ASN A 310 -20.53 7.25 -10.47
CA ASN A 310 -20.22 8.43 -11.26
C ASN A 310 -19.76 9.60 -10.40
N SER A 311 -20.37 9.82 -9.24
CA SER A 311 -20.00 10.90 -8.32
C SER A 311 -18.58 10.75 -7.78
N LEU A 312 -18.19 9.52 -7.38
CA LEU A 312 -16.81 9.24 -6.95
C LEU A 312 -15.82 9.39 -8.11
N SER A 313 -16.17 8.89 -9.30
CA SER A 313 -15.34 9.01 -10.51
C SER A 313 -15.14 10.47 -10.95
N VAL A 314 -16.15 11.33 -10.80
CA VAL A 314 -16.01 12.77 -11.09
C VAL A 314 -14.93 13.41 -10.21
N GLY A 315 -14.90 13.08 -8.92
CA GLY A 315 -13.90 13.64 -8.01
C GLY A 315 -12.46 13.22 -8.38
N THR A 316 -12.25 11.94 -8.67
CA THR A 316 -10.94 11.41 -9.05
C THR A 316 -10.49 11.90 -10.43
N ASN A 317 -11.39 11.94 -11.42
CA ASN A 317 -11.08 12.42 -12.77
C ASN A 317 -10.78 13.92 -12.78
N LEU A 318 -11.55 14.72 -12.02
CA LEU A 318 -11.30 16.17 -11.89
C LEU A 318 -9.92 16.40 -11.28
N SER A 319 -9.58 15.72 -10.18
CA SER A 319 -8.26 15.82 -9.56
C SER A 319 -7.15 15.45 -10.56
N SER A 320 -7.29 14.35 -11.27
CA SER A 320 -6.31 13.89 -12.26
C SER A 320 -6.11 14.91 -13.40
N ALA A 321 -7.19 15.44 -13.94
CA ALA A 321 -7.13 16.45 -15.01
C ALA A 321 -6.43 17.74 -14.54
N LEU A 322 -6.77 18.21 -13.34
CA LEU A 322 -6.15 19.40 -12.76
C LEU A 322 -4.67 19.17 -12.42
N ILE A 323 -4.29 17.97 -11.96
CA ILE A 323 -2.89 17.60 -11.70
C ILE A 323 -2.07 17.64 -12.99
N VAL A 324 -2.60 17.19 -14.12
CA VAL A 324 -1.91 17.30 -15.40
C VAL A 324 -1.57 18.78 -15.69
N VAL A 325 -2.56 19.65 -15.64
CA VAL A 325 -2.35 21.10 -15.90
C VAL A 325 -1.34 21.68 -14.91
N ALA A 326 -1.51 21.41 -13.63
CA ALA A 326 -0.64 21.94 -12.58
C ALA A 326 0.81 21.43 -12.70
N THR A 327 1.02 20.19 -13.13
CA THR A 327 2.36 19.63 -13.37
C THR A 327 3.11 20.42 -14.44
N PHE A 328 2.47 20.71 -15.58
CA PHE A 328 3.09 21.54 -16.62
C PHE A 328 3.46 22.93 -16.10
N LEU A 329 2.58 23.56 -15.31
CA LEU A 329 2.83 24.89 -14.72
C LEU A 329 3.99 24.87 -13.72
N ILE A 330 4.07 23.85 -12.85
CA ILE A 330 5.13 23.71 -11.83
C ILE A 330 6.48 23.49 -12.50
N LEU A 331 6.56 22.53 -13.40
CA LEU A 331 7.83 22.18 -14.04
C LEU A 331 8.30 23.30 -14.98
N TRP A 332 7.37 24.02 -15.63
CA TRP A 332 7.69 25.24 -16.35
C TRP A 332 8.22 26.34 -15.41
N ALA A 333 7.62 26.54 -14.23
CA ALA A 333 8.07 27.53 -13.26
C ALA A 333 9.44 27.19 -12.65
N LEU A 334 9.74 25.89 -12.47
CA LEU A 334 11.05 25.41 -11.98
C LEU A 334 12.15 25.54 -13.04
N GLN A 335 11.81 25.60 -14.33
CA GLN A 335 12.79 25.65 -15.44
C GLN A 335 13.84 24.53 -15.34
N ILE A 336 13.38 23.31 -15.05
CA ILE A 336 14.28 22.12 -15.09
C ILE A 336 14.61 21.83 -16.54
N ASP A 337 15.85 21.39 -16.83
CA ASP A 337 16.21 20.93 -18.13
C ASP A 337 15.27 19.81 -18.60
N ASN A 338 14.78 19.93 -19.83
CA ASN A 338 13.82 18.98 -20.41
C ASN A 338 12.44 18.93 -19.67
N TRP A 339 12.06 20.02 -18.98
CA TRP A 339 10.84 20.10 -18.16
C TRP A 339 9.56 19.66 -18.89
N LEU A 340 9.48 19.91 -20.20
CA LEU A 340 8.30 19.54 -21.00
C LEU A 340 8.15 18.02 -21.08
N ASN A 341 9.22 17.30 -21.39
CA ASN A 341 9.19 15.85 -21.50
C ASN A 341 9.04 15.18 -20.11
N ILE A 342 9.62 15.79 -19.06
CA ILE A 342 9.42 15.35 -17.69
C ILE A 342 7.94 15.52 -17.30
N SER A 343 7.27 16.60 -17.72
CA SER A 343 5.81 16.78 -17.52
C SER A 343 5.02 15.66 -18.20
N PHE A 344 5.38 15.26 -19.41
CA PHE A 344 4.76 14.12 -20.08
C PHE A 344 5.03 12.79 -19.35
N ALA A 345 6.19 12.62 -18.72
CA ALA A 345 6.45 11.43 -17.90
C ALA A 345 5.48 11.32 -16.71
N VAL A 346 5.14 12.43 -16.06
CA VAL A 346 4.09 12.47 -15.01
C VAL A 346 2.74 12.04 -15.58
N VAL A 347 2.36 12.57 -16.74
CA VAL A 347 1.09 12.22 -17.42
C VAL A 347 1.05 10.74 -17.75
N ILE A 348 2.15 10.16 -18.21
CA ILE A 348 2.26 8.71 -18.48
C ILE A 348 2.02 7.92 -17.19
N GLY A 349 2.62 8.31 -16.06
CA GLY A 349 2.37 7.68 -14.77
C GLY A 349 0.87 7.69 -14.40
N LEU A 350 0.20 8.83 -14.52
CA LEU A 350 -1.24 8.95 -14.32
C LEU A 350 -2.05 8.04 -15.25
N LEU A 351 -1.70 7.99 -16.52
CA LEU A 351 -2.38 7.15 -17.51
C LEU A 351 -2.19 5.66 -17.21
N VAL A 352 -0.99 5.23 -16.83
CA VAL A 352 -0.72 3.85 -16.40
C VAL A 352 -1.61 3.50 -15.21
N GLY A 353 -1.72 4.38 -14.21
CA GLY A 353 -2.62 4.17 -13.07
C GLY A 353 -4.09 4.01 -13.48
N ILE A 354 -4.56 4.85 -14.37
CA ILE A 354 -5.95 4.77 -14.89
C ILE A 354 -6.17 3.46 -15.66
N VAL A 355 -5.23 3.06 -16.52
CA VAL A 355 -5.33 1.80 -17.29
C VAL A 355 -5.36 0.59 -16.38
N ILE A 356 -4.50 0.55 -15.36
CA ILE A 356 -4.47 -0.54 -14.37
C ILE A 356 -5.78 -0.58 -13.59
N GLY A 357 -6.26 0.57 -13.11
CA GLY A 357 -7.54 0.67 -12.39
C GLY A 357 -8.72 0.16 -13.22
N ARG A 358 -8.81 0.59 -14.49
CA ARG A 358 -9.87 0.13 -15.42
C ARG A 358 -9.75 -1.35 -15.76
N SER A 359 -8.54 -1.86 -15.93
CA SER A 359 -8.31 -3.29 -16.14
C SER A 359 -8.76 -4.12 -14.94
N THR A 360 -8.40 -3.68 -13.73
CA THR A 360 -8.84 -4.33 -12.49
C THR A 360 -10.35 -4.32 -12.37
N GLU A 361 -11.01 -3.18 -12.58
CA GLU A 361 -12.47 -3.06 -12.60
C GLU A 361 -13.11 -4.04 -13.60
N TYR A 362 -12.58 -4.14 -14.81
CA TYR A 362 -13.09 -5.05 -15.84
C TYR A 362 -13.04 -6.52 -15.43
N TYR A 363 -11.94 -6.95 -14.79
CA TYR A 363 -11.78 -8.36 -14.41
C TYR A 363 -12.41 -8.71 -13.05
N THR A 364 -12.67 -7.74 -12.18
CA THR A 364 -13.15 -8.01 -10.82
C THR A 364 -14.60 -7.58 -10.57
N SER A 365 -15.14 -6.63 -11.33
CA SER A 365 -16.49 -6.13 -11.08
C SER A 365 -17.57 -7.08 -11.64
N GLN A 366 -18.63 -7.28 -10.86
CA GLN A 366 -19.80 -8.06 -11.25
C GLN A 366 -20.57 -7.49 -12.47
N SER A 367 -20.32 -6.24 -12.83
CA SER A 367 -20.92 -5.59 -14.01
C SER A 367 -20.37 -6.11 -15.32
N TYR A 368 -19.24 -6.82 -15.31
CA TYR A 368 -18.54 -7.29 -16.50
C TYR A 368 -18.55 -8.81 -16.64
N ARG A 369 -18.45 -9.23 -17.88
CA ARG A 369 -18.55 -10.65 -18.28
C ARG A 369 -17.56 -11.59 -17.58
N PRO A 370 -16.27 -11.24 -17.32
CA PRO A 370 -15.35 -12.16 -16.67
C PRO A 370 -15.86 -12.65 -15.31
N THR A 371 -16.31 -11.75 -14.45
CA THR A 371 -16.87 -12.09 -13.12
C THR A 371 -18.19 -12.84 -13.23
N GLN A 372 -19.05 -12.49 -14.20
CA GLN A 372 -20.32 -13.20 -14.45
C GLN A 372 -20.07 -14.65 -14.89
N LEU A 373 -19.09 -14.89 -15.76
CA LEU A 373 -18.70 -16.25 -16.17
C LEU A 373 -18.10 -17.05 -15.00
N LEU A 374 -17.35 -16.39 -14.14
CA LEU A 374 -16.86 -17.00 -12.91
C LEU A 374 -18.02 -17.43 -12.00
N ALA A 375 -19.02 -16.58 -11.81
CA ALA A 375 -20.22 -16.91 -11.06
C ALA A 375 -20.99 -18.09 -11.70
N GLU A 376 -21.09 -18.10 -13.03
CA GLU A 376 -21.75 -19.20 -13.77
C GLU A 376 -21.05 -20.56 -13.58
N SER A 377 -19.72 -20.56 -13.40
CA SER A 377 -18.96 -21.80 -13.14
C SER A 377 -19.38 -22.50 -11.84
N GLY A 378 -20.03 -21.77 -10.92
CA GLY A 378 -20.61 -22.31 -9.69
C GLY A 378 -21.70 -23.37 -9.93
N LYS A 379 -22.34 -23.39 -11.13
CA LYS A 379 -23.29 -24.43 -11.50
C LYS A 379 -22.68 -25.83 -11.51
N THR A 380 -21.42 -25.96 -11.75
CA THR A 380 -20.68 -27.23 -11.76
C THR A 380 -20.03 -27.57 -10.41
N GLY A 381 -19.95 -26.61 -9.49
CA GLY A 381 -19.49 -26.84 -8.13
C GLY A 381 -18.27 -25.97 -7.73
N PRO A 382 -17.80 -26.09 -6.47
CA PRO A 382 -16.75 -25.25 -5.93
C PRO A 382 -15.39 -25.44 -6.61
N ALA A 383 -15.06 -26.64 -7.06
CA ALA A 383 -13.77 -26.93 -7.73
C ALA A 383 -13.62 -26.09 -9.03
N THR A 384 -14.68 -26.01 -9.81
CA THR A 384 -14.68 -25.20 -11.05
C THR A 384 -14.63 -23.70 -10.77
N VAL A 385 -15.26 -23.23 -9.70
CA VAL A 385 -15.14 -21.83 -9.25
C VAL A 385 -13.69 -21.50 -8.90
N ILE A 386 -13.00 -22.38 -8.17
CA ILE A 386 -11.59 -22.18 -7.81
C ILE A 386 -10.71 -22.15 -9.07
N ILE A 387 -10.83 -23.14 -9.95
CA ILE A 387 -10.05 -23.21 -11.19
C ILE A 387 -10.29 -21.99 -12.07
N SER A 388 -11.56 -21.60 -12.26
CA SER A 388 -11.93 -20.47 -13.10
C SER A 388 -11.41 -19.14 -12.55
N GLY A 389 -11.41 -18.94 -11.22
CA GLY A 389 -10.89 -17.73 -10.61
C GLY A 389 -9.36 -17.63 -10.66
N ILE A 390 -8.65 -18.76 -10.52
CA ILE A 390 -7.20 -18.81 -10.75
C ILE A 390 -6.90 -18.45 -12.20
N GLY A 391 -7.60 -19.05 -13.17
CA GLY A 391 -7.42 -18.76 -14.59
C GLY A 391 -7.73 -17.30 -14.93
N LEU A 392 -8.81 -16.75 -14.41
CA LEU A 392 -9.18 -15.34 -14.57
C LEU A 392 -8.08 -14.41 -14.05
N GLY A 393 -7.60 -14.67 -12.83
CA GLY A 393 -6.54 -13.88 -12.23
C GLY A 393 -5.25 -13.90 -13.04
N MET A 394 -4.84 -15.07 -13.56
CA MET A 394 -3.67 -15.18 -14.43
C MET A 394 -3.82 -14.35 -15.70
N VAL A 395 -4.95 -14.42 -16.38
CA VAL A 395 -5.24 -13.63 -17.58
C VAL A 395 -5.29 -12.13 -17.28
N SER A 396 -5.79 -11.75 -16.12
CA SER A 396 -5.94 -10.34 -15.71
C SER A 396 -4.62 -9.59 -15.54
N THR A 397 -3.50 -10.30 -15.43
CA THR A 397 -2.16 -9.68 -15.31
C THR A 397 -1.71 -9.04 -16.61
N THR A 398 -2.26 -9.44 -17.75
CA THR A 398 -1.78 -9.06 -19.08
C THR A 398 -1.80 -7.54 -19.30
N ILE A 399 -2.94 -6.90 -19.09
CA ILE A 399 -3.09 -5.45 -19.34
C ILE A 399 -2.25 -4.62 -18.38
N PRO A 400 -2.26 -4.85 -17.05
CA PRO A 400 -1.42 -4.12 -16.12
C PRO A 400 0.09 -4.25 -16.42
N VAL A 401 0.56 -5.45 -16.75
CA VAL A 401 1.98 -5.67 -17.09
C VAL A 401 2.37 -4.88 -18.34
N ILE A 402 1.58 -4.96 -19.40
CA ILE A 402 1.83 -4.22 -20.64
C ILE A 402 1.79 -2.71 -20.38
N ALA A 403 0.83 -2.22 -19.60
CA ALA A 403 0.72 -0.80 -19.25
C ALA A 403 1.97 -0.31 -18.48
N VAL A 404 2.46 -1.08 -17.51
CA VAL A 404 3.69 -0.73 -16.78
C VAL A 404 4.90 -0.76 -17.70
N VAL A 405 5.05 -1.76 -18.57
CA VAL A 405 6.16 -1.84 -19.53
C VAL A 405 6.17 -0.63 -20.46
N ILE A 406 5.02 -0.26 -21.02
CA ILE A 406 4.89 0.94 -21.85
C ILE A 406 5.21 2.19 -21.02
N GLY A 407 4.71 2.28 -19.80
CA GLY A 407 4.97 3.38 -18.88
C GLY A 407 6.47 3.56 -18.59
N ILE A 408 7.17 2.48 -18.30
CA ILE A 408 8.63 2.47 -18.07
C ILE A 408 9.37 2.99 -19.31
N ILE A 409 9.10 2.40 -20.46
CA ILE A 409 9.83 2.75 -21.71
C ILE A 409 9.57 4.21 -22.09
N LEU A 410 8.32 4.66 -22.07
CA LEU A 410 7.97 6.02 -22.49
C LEU A 410 8.47 7.06 -21.49
N SER A 411 8.32 6.86 -20.19
CA SER A 411 8.80 7.82 -19.19
C SER A 411 10.32 7.93 -19.18
N TYR A 412 11.02 6.81 -19.36
CA TYR A 412 12.47 6.78 -19.52
C TYR A 412 12.90 7.55 -20.76
N TRP A 413 12.34 7.22 -21.93
CA TRP A 413 12.70 7.79 -23.21
C TRP A 413 12.45 9.31 -23.29
N LEU A 414 11.34 9.77 -22.77
CA LEU A 414 11.00 11.21 -22.70
C LEU A 414 11.95 11.97 -21.76
N ALA A 415 12.13 11.50 -20.55
CA ALA A 415 12.97 12.19 -19.57
C ALA A 415 14.45 12.21 -19.95
N SER A 416 14.94 11.14 -20.61
CA SER A 416 16.30 11.08 -21.12
C SER A 416 16.57 12.01 -22.34
N GLY A 417 15.55 12.73 -22.81
CA GLY A 417 15.67 13.58 -24.00
C GLY A 417 15.75 12.80 -25.29
N PHE A 418 15.06 11.64 -25.36
CA PHE A 418 15.05 10.70 -26.48
C PHE A 418 16.37 9.94 -26.70
N ASP A 419 17.27 9.99 -25.71
CA ASP A 419 18.55 9.27 -25.74
C ASP A 419 18.59 8.19 -24.64
N PHE A 420 18.51 6.92 -25.03
CA PHE A 420 18.58 5.79 -24.10
C PHE A 420 19.94 5.66 -23.38
N ALA A 421 20.98 6.34 -23.85
CA ALA A 421 22.28 6.35 -23.21
C ALA A 421 22.31 7.22 -21.93
N ASN A 422 21.39 8.18 -21.82
CA ASN A 422 21.25 9.02 -20.61
C ASN A 422 20.44 8.30 -19.53
N VAL A 423 21.10 7.31 -18.91
CA VAL A 423 20.47 6.39 -17.95
C VAL A 423 19.94 7.11 -16.70
N SER A 424 20.71 8.05 -16.14
CA SER A 424 20.32 8.75 -14.92
C SER A 424 19.04 9.57 -15.09
N MET A 425 18.92 10.31 -16.20
CA MET A 425 17.70 11.06 -16.50
C MET A 425 16.52 10.13 -16.85
N GLY A 426 16.78 9.01 -17.54
CA GLY A 426 15.77 8.01 -17.83
C GLY A 426 15.18 7.41 -16.55
N LEU A 427 16.01 7.03 -15.60
CA LEU A 427 15.60 6.50 -14.29
C LEU A 427 14.84 7.56 -13.45
N TYR A 428 15.29 8.81 -13.49
CA TYR A 428 14.56 9.92 -12.90
C TYR A 428 13.16 10.05 -13.49
N GLY A 429 13.01 9.89 -14.81
CA GLY A 429 11.72 9.89 -15.50
C GLY A 429 10.77 8.79 -15.03
N ILE A 430 11.27 7.60 -14.78
CA ILE A 430 10.46 6.49 -14.20
C ILE A 430 10.00 6.86 -12.78
N GLY A 431 10.89 7.42 -11.96
CA GLY A 431 10.54 7.90 -10.63
C GLY A 431 9.47 9.00 -10.65
N ILE A 432 9.61 9.98 -11.54
CA ILE A 432 8.63 11.05 -11.75
C ILE A 432 7.27 10.48 -12.19
N ALA A 433 7.24 9.45 -13.04
CA ALA A 433 6.01 8.78 -13.43
C ALA A 433 5.35 8.08 -12.23
N ALA A 434 6.14 7.46 -11.35
CA ALA A 434 5.63 6.86 -10.10
C ALA A 434 4.98 7.93 -9.19
N VAL A 435 5.63 9.07 -9.01
CA VAL A 435 5.08 10.20 -8.25
C VAL A 435 3.83 10.77 -8.93
N GLY A 436 3.82 10.88 -10.25
CA GLY A 436 2.66 11.28 -11.02
C GLY A 436 1.46 10.36 -10.78
N MET A 437 1.68 9.05 -10.80
CA MET A 437 0.66 8.07 -10.49
C MET A 437 0.11 8.27 -9.07
N LEU A 438 0.97 8.46 -8.07
CA LEU A 438 0.58 8.63 -6.67
C LEU A 438 0.10 10.06 -6.32
N SER A 439 0.15 11.01 -7.24
CA SER A 439 -0.28 12.39 -6.99
C SER A 439 -1.77 12.52 -6.65
N THR A 440 -2.59 11.57 -7.08
CA THR A 440 -4.04 11.49 -6.75
C THR A 440 -4.32 10.73 -5.45
N LEU A 441 -3.29 10.28 -4.72
CA LEU A 441 -3.47 9.37 -3.60
C LEU A 441 -4.44 9.88 -2.53
N GLY A 442 -4.46 11.18 -2.27
CA GLY A 442 -5.35 11.78 -1.27
C GLY A 442 -6.83 11.45 -1.51
N ILE A 443 -7.30 11.57 -2.74
CA ILE A 443 -8.69 11.23 -3.09
C ILE A 443 -8.87 9.73 -3.37
N THR A 444 -7.88 9.08 -3.96
CA THR A 444 -7.95 7.63 -4.23
C THR A 444 -8.06 6.84 -2.93
N LEU A 445 -7.26 7.20 -1.92
CA LEU A 445 -7.34 6.57 -0.62
C LEU A 445 -8.63 6.93 0.14
N ALA A 446 -9.21 8.09 -0.12
CA ALA A 446 -10.53 8.43 0.43
C ALA A 446 -11.62 7.49 -0.09
N THR A 447 -11.55 7.09 -1.37
CA THR A 447 -12.48 6.12 -1.97
C THR A 447 -12.20 4.69 -1.51
N ASP A 448 -10.95 4.35 -1.22
CA ASP A 448 -10.55 3.04 -0.71
C ASP A 448 -10.98 2.82 0.74
N ALA A 449 -10.65 3.76 1.62
CA ALA A 449 -11.00 3.69 3.03
C ALA A 449 -12.52 3.80 3.31
N TYR A 450 -13.29 4.27 2.33
CA TYR A 450 -14.73 4.27 2.35
C TYR A 450 -15.31 2.86 2.42
N GLY A 451 -14.74 1.88 1.70
CA GLY A 451 -15.23 0.50 1.62
C GLY A 451 -15.40 -0.16 3.00
N PRO A 452 -14.35 -0.35 3.78
CA PRO A 452 -14.44 -0.95 5.11
C PRO A 452 -15.35 -0.19 6.08
N ILE A 453 -15.50 1.12 5.94
CA ILE A 453 -16.45 1.91 6.73
C ILE A 453 -17.89 1.56 6.37
N ALA A 454 -18.16 1.38 5.09
CA ALA A 454 -19.50 1.03 4.58
C ALA A 454 -19.86 -0.41 4.95
N ASP A 455 -18.93 -1.35 4.83
CA ASP A 455 -19.09 -2.74 5.21
C ASP A 455 -19.42 -2.87 6.70
N ASN A 456 -18.60 -2.31 7.56
CA ASN A 456 -18.87 -2.28 9.02
C ASN A 456 -20.15 -1.51 9.37
N ALA A 457 -20.63 -0.58 8.55
CA ALA A 457 -21.93 0.05 8.73
C ALA A 457 -23.07 -0.94 8.42
N GLY A 458 -22.90 -1.80 7.43
CA GLY A 458 -23.77 -2.93 7.12
C GLY A 458 -23.86 -3.91 8.29
N GLY A 459 -22.72 -4.33 8.82
CA GLY A 459 -22.67 -5.20 10.00
C GLY A 459 -23.35 -4.59 11.23
N ASN A 460 -23.11 -3.30 11.50
CA ASN A 460 -23.79 -2.60 12.59
C ASN A 460 -25.31 -2.51 12.38
N ALA A 461 -25.75 -2.27 11.14
CA ALA A 461 -27.18 -2.19 10.81
C ALA A 461 -27.89 -3.54 11.03
N GLU A 462 -27.26 -4.65 10.60
CA GLU A 462 -27.80 -6.00 10.76
C GLU A 462 -27.84 -6.40 12.24
N MET A 463 -26.72 -6.32 12.92
CA MET A 463 -26.61 -6.67 14.34
C MET A 463 -27.54 -5.82 15.24
N SER A 464 -27.88 -4.60 14.82
CA SER A 464 -28.78 -3.70 15.55
C SER A 464 -30.26 -3.87 15.20
N GLY A 465 -30.59 -4.72 14.21
CA GLY A 465 -31.95 -4.95 13.78
C GLY A 465 -32.62 -3.72 13.18
N LEU A 466 -31.92 -2.89 12.39
CA LEU A 466 -32.46 -1.64 11.83
C LEU A 466 -33.50 -1.86 10.71
N GLY A 467 -33.68 -3.10 10.28
CA GLY A 467 -34.66 -3.50 9.28
C GLY A 467 -34.12 -3.48 7.83
N GLU A 468 -34.81 -4.21 6.97
CA GLU A 468 -34.41 -4.52 5.59
C GLU A 468 -34.14 -3.25 4.74
N ALA A 469 -34.94 -2.20 4.92
CA ALA A 469 -34.77 -0.96 4.14
C ALA A 469 -33.44 -0.26 4.42
N VAL A 470 -32.95 -0.31 5.66
CA VAL A 470 -31.65 0.26 6.04
C VAL A 470 -30.53 -0.66 5.58
N ARG A 471 -30.68 -1.97 5.80
CA ARG A 471 -29.73 -2.97 5.33
C ARG A 471 -29.51 -2.86 3.81
N LYS A 472 -30.55 -2.76 3.01
CA LYS A 472 -30.46 -2.57 1.57
C LYS A 472 -29.65 -1.31 1.17
N ARG A 473 -29.75 -0.22 1.94
CA ARG A 473 -28.95 0.98 1.69
C ARG A 473 -27.49 0.79 2.09
N THR A 474 -27.21 0.14 3.21
CA THR A 474 -25.83 -0.16 3.63
C THR A 474 -25.17 -1.17 2.70
N ASP A 475 -25.89 -2.18 2.20
CA ASP A 475 -25.39 -3.13 1.20
C ASP A 475 -25.05 -2.43 -0.12
N ALA A 476 -25.86 -1.44 -0.53
CA ALA A 476 -25.55 -0.62 -1.70
C ALA A 476 -24.27 0.22 -1.50
N LEU A 477 -24.05 0.75 -0.30
CA LEU A 477 -22.82 1.45 0.05
C LEU A 477 -21.61 0.50 0.07
N ASP A 478 -21.76 -0.70 0.60
CA ASP A 478 -20.72 -1.72 0.65
C ASP A 478 -20.34 -2.20 -0.76
N SER A 479 -21.30 -2.52 -1.61
CA SER A 479 -21.05 -2.92 -3.01
C SER A 479 -20.29 -1.83 -3.80
N LEU A 480 -20.57 -0.54 -3.54
CA LEU A 480 -19.81 0.56 -4.09
C LEU A 480 -18.37 0.54 -3.57
N GLY A 481 -18.18 0.31 -2.26
CA GLY A 481 -16.89 0.24 -1.60
C GLY A 481 -16.00 -0.87 -2.14
N ASN A 482 -16.54 -2.06 -2.38
CA ASN A 482 -15.81 -3.19 -2.93
C ASN A 482 -15.29 -2.93 -4.36
N THR A 483 -16.07 -2.25 -5.19
CA THR A 483 -15.65 -1.87 -6.54
C THR A 483 -14.51 -0.85 -6.50
N THR A 484 -14.58 0.14 -5.62
CA THR A 484 -13.53 1.17 -5.47
C THR A 484 -12.27 0.59 -4.85
N ALA A 485 -12.38 -0.27 -3.83
CA ALA A 485 -11.25 -0.92 -3.18
C ALA A 485 -10.45 -1.83 -4.13
N ALA A 486 -11.12 -2.58 -5.01
CA ALA A 486 -10.42 -3.39 -6.02
C ALA A 486 -9.58 -2.51 -6.96
N THR A 487 -10.11 -1.37 -7.39
CA THR A 487 -9.40 -0.41 -8.25
C THR A 487 -8.20 0.20 -7.53
N GLY A 488 -8.34 0.57 -6.26
CA GLY A 488 -7.27 1.12 -5.44
C GLY A 488 -6.13 0.14 -5.19
N LYS A 489 -6.44 -1.14 -4.95
CA LYS A 489 -5.42 -2.19 -4.82
C LYS A 489 -4.61 -2.35 -6.11
N GLY A 490 -5.26 -2.36 -7.28
CA GLY A 490 -4.58 -2.39 -8.57
C GLY A 490 -3.64 -1.19 -8.78
N PHE A 491 -4.11 0.00 -8.42
CA PHE A 491 -3.34 1.24 -8.45
C PHE A 491 -2.11 1.17 -7.53
N ALA A 492 -2.27 0.71 -6.30
CA ALA A 492 -1.18 0.56 -5.34
C ALA A 492 -0.09 -0.41 -5.84
N ILE A 493 -0.50 -1.56 -6.41
CA ILE A 493 0.42 -2.55 -6.96
C ILE A 493 1.17 -1.99 -8.18
N GLY A 494 0.48 -1.27 -9.07
CA GLY A 494 1.12 -0.64 -10.24
C GLY A 494 2.14 0.42 -9.86
N SER A 495 1.83 1.25 -8.85
CA SER A 495 2.77 2.26 -8.34
C SER A 495 4.03 1.62 -7.73
N ALA A 496 3.89 0.45 -7.11
CA ALA A 496 5.03 -0.28 -6.55
C ALA A 496 6.01 -0.77 -7.62
N ALA A 497 5.53 -1.11 -8.80
CA ALA A 497 6.42 -1.53 -9.90
C ALA A 497 7.33 -0.39 -10.35
N LEU A 498 6.78 0.82 -10.56
CA LEU A 498 7.56 1.99 -10.93
C LEU A 498 8.48 2.45 -9.79
N THR A 499 7.96 2.50 -8.56
CA THR A 499 8.74 2.86 -7.37
C THR A 499 9.86 1.85 -7.11
N GLY A 500 9.62 0.55 -7.30
CA GLY A 500 10.63 -0.49 -7.12
C GLY A 500 11.83 -0.33 -8.05
N LEU A 501 11.61 0.08 -9.31
CA LEU A 501 12.69 0.42 -10.22
C LEU A 501 13.46 1.67 -9.79
N ALA A 502 12.75 2.71 -9.31
CA ALA A 502 13.40 3.90 -8.78
C ALA A 502 14.26 3.59 -7.55
N LEU A 503 13.77 2.72 -6.66
CA LEU A 503 14.52 2.26 -5.48
C LEU A 503 15.73 1.41 -5.85
N LEU A 504 15.61 0.54 -6.87
CA LEU A 504 16.74 -0.24 -7.38
C LEU A 504 17.85 0.70 -7.90
N ALA A 505 17.48 1.75 -8.62
CA ALA A 505 18.42 2.74 -9.09
C ALA A 505 19.05 3.53 -7.91
N SER A 506 18.26 3.87 -6.90
CA SER A 506 18.75 4.55 -5.68
C SER A 506 19.72 3.67 -4.87
N TYR A 507 19.60 2.34 -4.95
CA TYR A 507 20.56 1.42 -4.35
C TYR A 507 21.98 1.60 -4.93
N ILE A 508 22.12 1.84 -6.23
CA ILE A 508 23.42 2.11 -6.86
C ILE A 508 24.03 3.42 -6.35
N GLU A 509 23.20 4.45 -6.14
CA GLU A 509 23.67 5.71 -5.57
C GLU A 509 24.16 5.54 -4.12
N GLU A 510 23.49 4.71 -3.32
CA GLU A 510 23.96 4.43 -1.96
C GLU A 510 25.26 3.60 -1.95
N ILE A 511 25.48 2.74 -2.96
CA ILE A 511 26.78 2.06 -3.15
C ILE A 511 27.88 3.07 -3.39
N ARG A 512 27.66 4.09 -4.24
CA ARG A 512 28.61 5.20 -4.46
C ARG A 512 29.01 5.87 -3.14
N ILE A 513 28.00 6.22 -2.34
CA ILE A 513 28.21 6.87 -1.04
C ILE A 513 28.91 5.92 -0.06
N GLY A 514 28.55 4.65 -0.06
CA GLY A 514 29.18 3.62 0.76
C GLY A 514 30.66 3.45 0.48
N LEU A 515 31.05 3.38 -0.79
CA LEU A 515 32.46 3.33 -1.21
C LEU A 515 33.23 4.58 -0.77
N THR A 516 32.65 5.75 -0.99
CA THR A 516 33.28 7.03 -0.55
C THR A 516 33.47 7.06 0.95
N ARG A 517 32.52 6.56 1.74
CA ARG A 517 32.59 6.49 3.21
C ARG A 517 33.68 5.52 3.69
N LEU A 518 33.94 4.45 2.93
CA LEU A 518 35.03 3.51 3.21
C LEU A 518 36.41 4.07 2.82
N GLY A 519 36.48 5.28 2.26
CA GLY A 519 37.72 5.94 1.86
C GLY A 519 38.21 5.65 0.45
N GLU A 520 37.37 4.91 -0.32
CA GLU A 520 37.64 4.69 -1.73
C GLU A 520 37.38 5.99 -2.51
N THR A 521 38.29 6.35 -3.40
CA THR A 521 38.18 7.55 -4.24
C THR A 521 38.13 7.25 -5.72
N VAL A 522 38.56 6.05 -6.12
CA VAL A 522 38.73 5.65 -7.52
C VAL A 522 38.20 4.22 -7.72
N LEU A 523 37.49 4.02 -8.81
CA LEU A 523 37.14 2.68 -9.33
C LEU A 523 38.20 2.24 -10.34
N THR A 524 38.71 1.02 -10.17
CA THR A 524 39.54 0.38 -11.18
C THR A 524 38.67 -0.50 -12.06
N MET A 525 38.39 -0.04 -13.26
CA MET A 525 37.52 -0.72 -14.20
C MET A 525 38.14 -2.03 -14.73
N PRO A 526 37.36 -2.98 -15.23
CA PRO A 526 37.86 -4.26 -15.76
C PRO A 526 38.87 -4.11 -16.94
N ASN A 527 38.81 -3.01 -17.67
CA ASN A 527 39.75 -2.66 -18.76
C ASN A 527 41.06 -2.07 -18.25
N GLY A 528 41.20 -1.87 -16.93
CA GLY A 528 42.40 -1.28 -16.31
C GLY A 528 42.36 0.25 -16.17
N ASP A 529 41.33 0.91 -16.69
CA ASP A 529 41.15 2.36 -16.51
C ASP A 529 40.77 2.67 -15.07
N THR A 530 41.16 3.85 -14.61
CA THR A 530 40.77 4.36 -13.28
C THR A 530 39.80 5.52 -13.44
N LEU A 531 38.70 5.46 -12.74
CA LEU A 531 37.64 6.47 -12.76
C LEU A 531 37.36 6.96 -11.35
N ALA A 532 37.29 8.27 -11.15
CA ALA A 532 36.89 8.80 -9.85
C ALA A 532 35.44 8.39 -9.51
N ILE A 533 35.21 7.95 -8.28
CA ILE A 533 33.87 7.45 -7.84
C ILE A 533 32.80 8.52 -8.02
N HIS A 534 33.14 9.77 -7.79
CA HIS A 534 32.24 10.90 -7.92
C HIS A 534 31.83 11.17 -9.39
N ASP A 535 32.70 10.86 -10.36
CA ASP A 535 32.45 11.05 -11.79
C ASP A 535 31.84 9.79 -12.45
N ALA A 536 31.83 8.65 -11.76
CA ALA A 536 31.32 7.40 -12.29
C ALA A 536 29.81 7.48 -12.58
N SER A 537 29.41 7.08 -13.75
CA SER A 537 28.00 6.98 -14.15
C SER A 537 27.35 5.72 -13.58
N PHE A 538 26.02 5.65 -13.66
CA PHE A 538 25.28 4.43 -13.33
C PHE A 538 25.82 3.21 -14.12
N THR A 539 26.09 3.39 -15.42
CA THR A 539 26.62 2.35 -16.30
C THR A 539 28.01 1.88 -15.87
N ASP A 540 28.84 2.78 -15.35
CA ASP A 540 30.17 2.43 -14.86
C ASP A 540 30.08 1.52 -13.63
N PHE A 541 29.18 1.78 -12.70
CA PHE A 541 28.94 0.88 -11.57
C PHE A 541 28.43 -0.48 -12.01
N MET A 542 27.53 -0.54 -13.02
CA MET A 542 27.05 -1.80 -13.56
C MET A 542 28.17 -2.61 -14.21
N THR A 543 29.09 -1.94 -14.88
CA THR A 543 30.28 -2.55 -15.49
C THR A 543 31.31 -2.98 -14.43
N TYR A 544 31.55 -2.13 -13.42
CA TYR A 544 32.48 -2.41 -12.34
C TYR A 544 32.10 -3.67 -11.56
N TYR A 545 30.82 -3.84 -11.25
CA TYR A 545 30.29 -5.00 -10.51
C TYR A 545 29.90 -6.18 -11.43
N ASP A 546 30.17 -6.10 -12.73
CA ASP A 546 29.78 -7.11 -13.73
C ASP A 546 28.30 -7.51 -13.61
N VAL A 547 27.41 -6.51 -13.58
CA VAL A 547 25.97 -6.74 -13.45
C VAL A 547 25.39 -7.11 -14.80
N THR A 548 25.62 -8.36 -15.19
CA THR A 548 25.10 -8.97 -16.42
C THR A 548 24.28 -10.22 -16.11
N LEU A 549 23.35 -10.57 -16.99
CA LEU A 549 22.55 -11.80 -16.84
C LEU A 549 23.41 -13.08 -16.90
N MET A 550 24.61 -12.98 -17.47
CA MET A 550 25.54 -14.12 -17.52
C MET A 550 26.34 -14.28 -16.24
N ASN A 551 26.36 -13.28 -15.37
CA ASN A 551 27.00 -13.40 -14.06
C ASN A 551 26.19 -14.31 -13.14
N PRO A 552 26.77 -15.44 -12.65
CA PRO A 552 26.03 -16.37 -11.79
C PRO A 552 25.50 -15.76 -10.50
N LYS A 553 26.15 -14.72 -9.97
CA LYS A 553 25.70 -14.03 -8.76
C LYS A 553 24.39 -13.28 -9.02
N VAL A 554 24.31 -12.57 -10.16
CA VAL A 554 23.10 -11.84 -10.58
C VAL A 554 21.96 -12.85 -10.82
N LEU A 555 22.23 -13.91 -11.58
CA LEU A 555 21.23 -14.94 -11.91
C LEU A 555 20.74 -15.66 -10.65
N SER A 556 21.64 -16.02 -9.73
CA SER A 556 21.27 -16.61 -8.44
C SER A 556 20.41 -15.67 -7.59
N GLY A 557 20.78 -14.39 -7.54
CA GLY A 557 19.98 -13.35 -6.90
C GLY A 557 18.57 -13.26 -7.51
N MET A 558 18.43 -13.27 -8.82
CA MET A 558 17.12 -13.22 -9.50
C MET A 558 16.23 -14.42 -9.14
N PHE A 559 16.80 -15.65 -9.10
CA PHE A 559 16.04 -16.80 -8.67
C PHE A 559 15.60 -16.70 -7.21
N ILE A 560 16.48 -16.24 -6.30
CA ILE A 560 16.15 -16.02 -4.90
C ILE A 560 15.05 -14.96 -4.77
N GLY A 561 15.14 -13.84 -5.47
CA GLY A 561 14.15 -12.78 -5.45
C GLY A 561 12.77 -13.25 -5.93
N SER A 562 12.74 -13.98 -7.05
CA SER A 562 11.51 -14.57 -7.57
C SER A 562 10.92 -15.60 -6.59
N MET A 563 11.76 -16.47 -6.03
CA MET A 563 11.35 -17.43 -4.99
C MET A 563 10.77 -16.71 -3.76
N MET A 564 11.37 -15.58 -3.34
CA MET A 564 10.91 -14.82 -2.18
C MET A 564 9.45 -14.38 -2.30
N ALA A 565 9.01 -13.95 -3.48
CA ALA A 565 7.62 -13.57 -3.70
C ALA A 565 6.66 -14.76 -3.45
N PHE A 566 6.97 -15.93 -3.99
CA PHE A 566 6.17 -17.14 -3.81
C PHE A 566 6.25 -17.69 -2.39
N LEU A 567 7.45 -17.75 -1.81
CA LEU A 567 7.66 -18.22 -0.44
C LEU A 567 6.89 -17.37 0.56
N PHE A 568 6.97 -16.04 0.41
CA PHE A 568 6.25 -15.11 1.26
C PHE A 568 4.74 -15.32 1.16
N CYS A 569 4.19 -15.46 -0.05
CA CYS A 569 2.76 -15.75 -0.24
C CYS A 569 2.37 -17.09 0.38
N GLY A 570 3.14 -18.14 0.18
CA GLY A 570 2.89 -19.45 0.77
C GLY A 570 2.88 -19.42 2.31
N LEU A 571 3.82 -18.67 2.90
CA LEU A 571 3.89 -18.50 4.35
C LEU A 571 2.70 -17.72 4.89
N THR A 572 2.31 -16.60 4.25
CA THR A 572 1.17 -15.79 4.69
C THR A 572 -0.16 -16.51 4.51
N MET A 573 -0.37 -17.23 3.41
CA MET A 573 -1.56 -18.07 3.20
C MET A 573 -1.67 -19.17 4.24
N ASN A 574 -0.59 -19.90 4.49
CA ASN A 574 -0.56 -20.94 5.54
C ASN A 574 -0.79 -20.36 6.94
N ALA A 575 -0.31 -19.14 7.19
CA ALA A 575 -0.54 -18.43 8.43
C ALA A 575 -2.03 -18.11 8.64
N VAL A 576 -2.70 -17.61 7.59
CA VAL A 576 -4.16 -17.41 7.60
C VAL A 576 -4.89 -18.74 7.89
N GLY A 577 -4.52 -19.83 7.20
CA GLY A 577 -5.13 -21.14 7.40
C GLY A 577 -5.01 -21.65 8.83
N ARG A 578 -3.83 -21.50 9.46
CA ARG A 578 -3.64 -21.88 10.87
C ARG A 578 -4.43 -21.03 11.84
N ALA A 579 -4.45 -19.72 11.63
CA ALA A 579 -5.22 -18.80 12.47
C ALA A 579 -6.74 -19.04 12.32
N ALA A 580 -7.20 -19.27 11.09
CA ALA A 580 -8.60 -19.58 10.78
C ALA A 580 -9.06 -20.89 11.41
N ALA A 581 -8.23 -21.92 11.45
CA ALA A 581 -8.57 -23.20 12.08
C ALA A 581 -8.95 -23.02 13.56
N HIS A 582 -8.19 -22.21 14.31
CA HIS A 582 -8.50 -21.90 15.70
C HIS A 582 -9.81 -21.12 15.87
N MET A 583 -10.12 -20.24 14.94
CA MET A 583 -11.36 -19.49 14.94
C MET A 583 -12.57 -20.39 14.66
N VAL A 584 -12.47 -21.23 13.63
CA VAL A 584 -13.49 -22.24 13.28
C VAL A 584 -13.81 -23.15 14.47
N GLU A 585 -12.78 -23.66 15.15
CA GLU A 585 -12.96 -24.48 16.35
C GLU A 585 -13.68 -23.73 17.47
N GLU A 586 -13.33 -22.46 17.69
CA GLU A 586 -13.97 -21.65 18.74
C GLU A 586 -15.44 -21.35 18.42
N VAL A 587 -15.76 -20.99 17.18
CA VAL A 587 -17.17 -20.74 16.79
C VAL A 587 -18.02 -22.00 16.93
N ARG A 588 -17.49 -23.15 16.47
CA ARG A 588 -18.16 -24.45 16.66
C ARG A 588 -18.32 -24.81 18.15
N ARG A 589 -17.31 -24.52 18.98
CA ARG A 589 -17.37 -24.74 20.42
C ARG A 589 -18.51 -23.91 21.03
N GLN A 590 -18.60 -22.62 20.71
CA GLN A 590 -19.64 -21.75 21.25
C GLN A 590 -21.04 -22.20 20.83
N PHE A 591 -21.26 -22.55 19.57
CA PHE A 591 -22.54 -23.07 19.10
C PHE A 591 -22.96 -24.38 19.81
N ARG A 592 -22.00 -25.22 20.18
CA ARG A 592 -22.26 -26.48 20.88
C ARG A 592 -22.46 -26.29 22.38
N GLU A 593 -21.66 -25.46 23.03
CA GLU A 593 -21.60 -25.38 24.50
C GLU A 593 -22.50 -24.29 25.08
N ILE A 594 -22.69 -23.17 24.39
CA ILE A 594 -23.55 -22.07 24.87
C ILE A 594 -24.98 -22.32 24.36
N LYS A 595 -25.81 -22.90 25.20
CA LYS A 595 -27.21 -23.17 24.89
C LYS A 595 -27.95 -21.84 24.65
N GLY A 596 -28.75 -21.77 23.61
CA GLY A 596 -29.55 -20.59 23.28
C GLY A 596 -28.92 -19.58 22.35
N ILE A 597 -27.64 -19.76 21.90
CA ILE A 597 -27.05 -18.87 20.90
C ILE A 597 -27.86 -18.90 19.59
N LEU A 598 -28.10 -20.09 19.04
CA LEU A 598 -28.79 -20.22 17.74
C LEU A 598 -30.29 -19.81 17.80
N SER A 599 -30.90 -19.86 18.99
CA SER A 599 -32.26 -19.32 19.19
C SER A 599 -32.27 -17.81 19.51
N GLY A 600 -31.11 -17.18 19.72
CA GLY A 600 -31.01 -15.75 20.07
C GLY A 600 -31.30 -15.45 21.55
N GLU A 601 -31.39 -16.46 22.41
CA GLU A 601 -31.63 -16.32 23.85
C GLU A 601 -30.36 -16.03 24.65
N ALA A 602 -29.17 -16.41 24.10
CA ALA A 602 -27.88 -16.19 24.73
C ALA A 602 -26.97 -15.38 23.80
N GLU A 603 -26.20 -14.46 24.39
CA GLU A 603 -25.17 -13.70 23.65
C GLU A 603 -23.90 -14.56 23.45
N PRO A 604 -23.25 -14.50 22.27
CA PRO A 604 -21.94 -15.10 22.02
C PRO A 604 -20.83 -14.43 22.82
N ASP A 605 -19.73 -15.16 23.08
CA ASP A 605 -18.49 -14.59 23.61
C ASP A 605 -17.64 -14.00 22.46
N TYR A 606 -18.00 -12.80 22.00
CA TYR A 606 -17.28 -12.08 20.97
C TYR A 606 -15.82 -11.75 21.35
N ALA A 607 -15.58 -11.46 22.64
CA ALA A 607 -14.26 -11.08 23.13
C ALA A 607 -13.25 -12.23 22.96
N ARG A 608 -13.70 -13.47 23.10
CA ARG A 608 -12.87 -14.65 22.92
C ARG A 608 -12.42 -14.80 21.47
N CYS A 609 -13.31 -14.57 20.49
CA CYS A 609 -12.98 -14.61 19.07
C CYS A 609 -11.97 -13.52 18.70
N VAL A 610 -12.16 -12.28 19.16
CA VAL A 610 -11.19 -11.17 19.00
C VAL A 610 -9.81 -11.55 19.58
N GLN A 611 -9.78 -12.18 20.74
CA GLN A 611 -8.53 -12.60 21.39
C GLN A 611 -7.81 -13.68 20.59
N ILE A 612 -8.52 -14.64 20.01
CA ILE A 612 -7.95 -15.73 19.20
C ILE A 612 -7.35 -15.18 17.92
N SER A 613 -8.09 -14.36 17.15
CA SER A 613 -7.57 -13.70 15.95
C SER A 613 -6.35 -12.84 16.27
N THR A 614 -6.39 -12.08 17.35
CA THR A 614 -5.26 -11.23 17.78
C THR A 614 -4.00 -12.07 18.03
N LYS A 615 -4.10 -13.14 18.83
CA LYS A 615 -2.96 -14.01 19.13
C LYS A 615 -2.43 -14.74 17.90
N GLY A 616 -3.34 -15.25 17.06
CA GLY A 616 -3.01 -15.91 15.80
C GLY A 616 -2.23 -14.98 14.89
N ALA A 617 -2.75 -13.81 14.61
CA ALA A 617 -2.12 -12.82 13.76
C ALA A 617 -0.72 -12.42 14.26
N GLN A 618 -0.58 -12.16 15.56
CA GLN A 618 0.69 -11.73 16.14
C GLN A 618 1.78 -12.80 16.07
N ARG A 619 1.42 -14.07 16.29
CA ARG A 619 2.37 -15.17 16.19
C ARG A 619 2.81 -15.41 14.75
N GLU A 620 1.86 -15.38 13.84
CA GLU A 620 2.06 -15.77 12.45
C GLU A 620 2.70 -14.68 11.57
N MET A 621 2.56 -13.39 11.92
CA MET A 621 3.11 -12.29 11.13
C MET A 621 4.64 -12.15 11.25
N VAL A 622 5.25 -12.64 12.33
CA VAL A 622 6.66 -12.34 12.65
C VAL A 622 7.59 -12.98 11.62
N PHE A 623 7.42 -14.26 11.34
CA PHE A 623 8.35 -14.99 10.47
C PHE A 623 8.36 -14.48 9.02
N PRO A 624 7.22 -14.31 8.32
CA PRO A 624 7.22 -13.75 6.97
C PRO A 624 7.81 -12.34 6.92
N SER A 625 7.52 -11.50 7.92
CA SER A 625 8.01 -10.11 7.95
C SER A 625 9.52 -10.04 8.19
N LEU A 626 10.07 -10.86 9.08
CA LEU A 626 11.52 -10.93 9.30
C LEU A 626 12.25 -11.50 8.08
N LEU A 627 11.66 -12.46 7.38
CA LEU A 627 12.26 -13.03 6.18
C LEU A 627 12.48 -11.96 5.09
N ALA A 628 11.54 -11.02 4.94
CA ALA A 628 11.66 -9.90 4.01
C ALA A 628 12.86 -8.98 4.32
N ILE A 629 13.24 -8.87 5.60
CA ILE A 629 14.40 -8.08 6.03
C ILE A 629 15.70 -8.89 5.90
N VAL A 630 15.67 -10.16 6.29
CA VAL A 630 16.86 -11.01 6.32
C VAL A 630 17.33 -11.39 4.90
N ALA A 631 16.42 -11.62 3.96
CA ALA A 631 16.76 -12.09 2.62
C ALA A 631 17.71 -11.14 1.84
N PRO A 632 17.49 -9.82 1.76
CA PRO A 632 18.42 -8.92 1.10
C PRO A 632 19.79 -8.88 1.80
N ILE A 633 19.81 -8.90 3.12
CA ILE A 633 21.04 -8.90 3.93
C ILE A 633 21.85 -10.17 3.64
N ALA A 634 21.22 -11.34 3.74
CA ALA A 634 21.88 -12.62 3.48
C ALA A 634 22.40 -12.70 2.05
N THR A 635 21.60 -12.26 1.06
CA THR A 635 22.02 -12.25 -0.36
C THR A 635 23.21 -11.31 -0.56
N GLY A 636 23.21 -10.13 0.06
CA GLY A 636 24.32 -9.18 -0.01
C GLY A 636 25.59 -9.73 0.60
N LEU A 637 25.51 -10.36 1.75
CA LEU A 637 26.66 -11.00 2.42
C LEU A 637 27.22 -12.20 1.65
N VAL A 638 26.38 -12.94 0.94
CA VAL A 638 26.81 -14.11 0.17
C VAL A 638 27.31 -13.75 -1.23
N PHE A 639 26.53 -12.98 -1.99
CA PHE A 639 26.78 -12.73 -3.41
C PHE A 639 27.19 -11.28 -3.72
N GLY A 640 27.31 -10.41 -2.72
CA GLY A 640 27.67 -9.01 -2.89
C GLY A 640 26.63 -8.20 -3.66
N VAL A 641 27.04 -7.04 -4.17
CA VAL A 641 26.21 -6.09 -4.93
C VAL A 641 25.49 -6.74 -6.11
N PRO A 642 26.15 -7.55 -6.97
CA PRO A 642 25.49 -8.19 -8.11
C PRO A 642 24.32 -9.09 -7.68
N GLY A 643 24.50 -9.85 -6.60
CA GLY A 643 23.44 -10.72 -6.08
C GLY A 643 22.25 -9.96 -5.54
N VAL A 644 22.47 -8.83 -4.87
CA VAL A 644 21.39 -7.95 -4.39
C VAL A 644 20.61 -7.35 -5.56
N ILE A 645 21.29 -6.85 -6.59
CA ILE A 645 20.61 -6.33 -7.78
C ILE A 645 19.75 -7.43 -8.43
N GLY A 646 20.30 -8.65 -8.56
CA GLY A 646 19.53 -9.79 -9.04
C GLY A 646 18.30 -10.07 -8.16
N LEU A 647 18.46 -10.10 -6.83
CA LEU A 647 17.36 -10.29 -5.86
C LEU A 647 16.24 -9.27 -6.07
N LEU A 648 16.60 -8.00 -6.19
CA LEU A 648 15.62 -6.92 -6.33
C LEU A 648 14.87 -7.00 -7.67
N VAL A 649 15.56 -7.29 -8.77
CA VAL A 649 14.95 -7.48 -10.09
C VAL A 649 14.03 -8.70 -10.11
N GLY A 650 14.47 -9.83 -9.57
CA GLY A 650 13.65 -11.04 -9.47
C GLY A 650 12.42 -10.87 -8.57
N GLY A 651 12.62 -10.24 -7.41
CA GLY A 651 11.54 -9.93 -6.47
C GLY A 651 10.52 -8.95 -7.05
N LEU A 652 10.98 -7.91 -7.73
CA LEU A 652 10.11 -6.93 -8.39
C LEU A 652 9.28 -7.57 -9.49
N SER A 653 9.90 -8.28 -10.42
CA SER A 653 9.20 -8.85 -11.59
C SER A 653 8.20 -9.93 -11.19
N ALA A 654 8.61 -10.91 -10.40
CA ALA A 654 7.73 -11.98 -9.94
C ALA A 654 6.66 -11.46 -8.95
N GLY A 655 7.06 -10.62 -8.01
CA GLY A 655 6.17 -10.08 -6.98
C GLY A 655 5.08 -9.20 -7.57
N PHE A 656 5.39 -8.34 -8.53
CA PHE A 656 4.41 -7.50 -9.20
C PHE A 656 3.32 -8.31 -9.92
N VAL A 657 3.73 -9.27 -10.74
CA VAL A 657 2.79 -10.11 -11.49
C VAL A 657 1.95 -10.97 -10.56
N LEU A 658 2.58 -11.56 -9.53
CA LEU A 658 1.90 -12.37 -8.54
C LEU A 658 0.90 -11.55 -7.69
N ALA A 659 1.25 -10.31 -7.34
CA ALA A 659 0.35 -9.42 -6.59
C ALA A 659 -0.93 -9.08 -7.37
N ILE A 660 -0.80 -8.75 -8.66
CA ILE A 660 -1.97 -8.50 -9.54
C ILE A 660 -2.82 -9.76 -9.65
N PHE A 661 -2.18 -10.91 -9.94
CA PHE A 661 -2.87 -12.19 -10.02
C PHE A 661 -3.71 -12.46 -8.77
N MET A 662 -3.11 -12.33 -7.60
CA MET A 662 -3.79 -12.63 -6.34
C MET A 662 -4.90 -11.62 -6.03
N ALA A 663 -4.65 -10.33 -6.18
CA ALA A 663 -5.64 -9.29 -5.91
C ALA A 663 -6.86 -9.43 -6.84
N ASN A 664 -6.65 -9.67 -8.12
CA ASN A 664 -7.72 -9.78 -9.10
C ASN A 664 -8.49 -11.09 -8.97
N SER A 665 -7.83 -12.23 -8.72
CA SER A 665 -8.51 -13.50 -8.45
C SER A 665 -9.45 -13.37 -7.24
N GLY A 666 -8.90 -12.85 -6.12
CA GLY A 666 -9.68 -12.69 -4.89
C GLY A 666 -10.85 -11.74 -5.06
N GLY A 667 -10.64 -10.59 -5.70
CA GLY A 667 -11.70 -9.63 -5.99
C GLY A 667 -12.79 -10.18 -6.92
N ALA A 668 -12.41 -11.00 -7.91
CA ALA A 668 -13.36 -11.62 -8.81
C ALA A 668 -14.24 -12.68 -8.12
N TRP A 669 -13.68 -13.50 -7.23
CA TRP A 669 -14.45 -14.48 -6.45
C TRP A 669 -15.47 -13.82 -5.53
N ASP A 670 -15.06 -12.77 -4.81
CA ASP A 670 -15.95 -12.01 -3.93
C ASP A 670 -17.14 -11.40 -4.73
N ASN A 671 -16.85 -10.71 -5.82
CA ASN A 671 -17.89 -10.10 -6.65
C ASN A 671 -18.72 -11.14 -7.43
N ALA A 672 -18.19 -12.33 -7.71
CA ALA A 672 -18.98 -13.44 -8.26
C ALA A 672 -20.01 -13.95 -7.25
N LYS A 673 -19.65 -14.05 -5.96
CA LYS A 673 -20.59 -14.35 -4.86
C LYS A 673 -21.68 -13.30 -4.78
N LYS A 674 -21.32 -12.01 -4.75
CA LYS A 674 -22.27 -10.88 -4.68
C LYS A 674 -23.20 -10.84 -5.88
N TYR A 675 -22.73 -11.15 -7.09
CA TYR A 675 -23.56 -11.26 -8.29
C TYR A 675 -24.68 -12.31 -8.14
N ILE A 676 -24.39 -13.42 -7.46
CA ILE A 676 -25.40 -14.44 -7.18
C ILE A 676 -26.37 -13.96 -6.11
N GLU A 677 -25.88 -13.31 -5.07
CA GLU A 677 -26.70 -12.77 -3.97
C GLU A 677 -27.73 -11.73 -4.44
N GLU A 678 -27.46 -11.03 -5.54
CA GLU A 678 -28.43 -10.13 -6.20
C GLU A 678 -29.61 -10.85 -6.88
N GLY A 679 -29.65 -12.18 -6.82
CA GLY A 679 -30.75 -13.00 -7.37
C GLY A 679 -30.40 -13.76 -8.64
N ASN A 680 -29.16 -13.67 -9.13
CA ASN A 680 -28.74 -14.44 -10.31
C ASN A 680 -28.49 -15.92 -9.94
N PHE A 681 -28.70 -16.82 -10.90
CA PHE A 681 -28.45 -18.26 -10.77
C PHE A 681 -29.07 -18.94 -9.52
N GLY A 682 -30.24 -18.47 -9.07
CA GLY A 682 -30.96 -19.02 -7.94
C GLY A 682 -30.81 -18.26 -6.62
N GLY A 683 -29.99 -17.22 -6.59
CA GLY A 683 -29.88 -16.30 -5.45
C GLY A 683 -29.23 -16.89 -4.22
N LYS A 684 -29.32 -16.14 -3.12
CA LYS A 684 -28.70 -16.44 -1.82
C LYS A 684 -29.19 -17.79 -1.25
N GLY A 685 -28.27 -18.59 -0.72
CA GLY A 685 -28.58 -19.89 -0.09
C GLY A 685 -28.64 -21.10 -1.04
N GLY A 686 -28.64 -20.89 -2.36
CA GLY A 686 -28.64 -21.97 -3.37
C GLY A 686 -27.29 -22.71 -3.47
N GLU A 687 -27.25 -23.80 -4.24
CA GLU A 687 -26.01 -24.58 -4.45
C GLU A 687 -24.92 -23.75 -5.14
N VAL A 688 -25.31 -22.95 -6.13
CA VAL A 688 -24.36 -22.04 -6.83
C VAL A 688 -23.78 -20.99 -5.87
N HIS A 689 -24.62 -20.45 -5.00
CA HIS A 689 -24.15 -19.52 -3.96
C HIS A 689 -23.13 -20.18 -3.02
N ARG A 690 -23.41 -21.39 -2.52
CA ARG A 690 -22.46 -22.11 -1.65
C ARG A 690 -21.14 -22.41 -2.36
N ALA A 691 -21.17 -22.74 -3.64
CA ALA A 691 -19.95 -22.95 -4.42
C ALA A 691 -19.11 -21.67 -4.55
N THR A 692 -19.74 -20.52 -4.75
CA THR A 692 -19.04 -19.22 -4.84
C THR A 692 -18.58 -18.71 -3.48
N VAL A 693 -19.28 -18.99 -2.39
CA VAL A 693 -18.79 -18.71 -1.02
C VAL A 693 -17.46 -19.45 -0.75
N VAL A 694 -17.33 -20.71 -1.19
CA VAL A 694 -16.05 -21.45 -1.10
C VAL A 694 -14.96 -20.75 -1.92
N GLY A 695 -15.27 -20.27 -3.12
CA GLY A 695 -14.34 -19.52 -3.95
C GLY A 695 -13.89 -18.23 -3.29
N ASP A 696 -14.82 -17.47 -2.71
CA ASP A 696 -14.54 -16.23 -1.97
C ASP A 696 -13.65 -16.49 -0.74
N THR A 697 -13.97 -17.51 0.05
CA THR A 697 -13.14 -17.92 1.20
C THR A 697 -11.70 -18.27 0.80
N VAL A 698 -11.48 -18.90 -0.37
CA VAL A 698 -10.13 -19.13 -0.93
C VAL A 698 -9.49 -17.84 -1.41
N GLY A 699 -10.27 -16.94 -1.99
CA GLY A 699 -9.83 -15.67 -2.54
C GLY A 699 -9.47 -14.62 -1.50
N ASP A 700 -10.06 -14.69 -0.33
CA ASP A 700 -9.85 -13.75 0.76
C ASP A 700 -8.38 -13.57 1.17
N PRO A 701 -7.60 -14.63 1.47
CA PRO A 701 -6.17 -14.48 1.73
C PRO A 701 -5.41 -13.90 0.53
N PHE A 702 -5.86 -14.15 -0.70
CA PHE A 702 -5.25 -13.62 -1.91
C PHE A 702 -5.39 -12.10 -1.99
N LYS A 703 -6.62 -11.58 -1.87
CA LYS A 703 -6.92 -10.17 -2.11
C LYS A 703 -6.55 -9.25 -0.94
N ASP A 704 -6.58 -9.75 0.31
CA ASP A 704 -6.50 -8.91 1.50
C ASP A 704 -5.26 -9.16 2.38
N THR A 705 -4.56 -10.30 2.20
CA THR A 705 -3.34 -10.61 2.96
C THR A 705 -2.12 -10.68 2.04
N SER A 706 -2.01 -11.71 1.23
CA SER A 706 -0.78 -12.03 0.47
C SER A 706 -0.55 -11.06 -0.67
N GLY A 707 -1.57 -10.80 -1.51
CA GLY A 707 -1.46 -9.91 -2.67
C GLY A 707 -0.98 -8.50 -2.30
N PRO A 708 -1.68 -7.76 -1.44
CA PRO A 708 -1.24 -6.43 -1.02
C PRO A 708 0.09 -6.42 -0.28
N SER A 709 0.42 -7.47 0.48
CA SER A 709 1.69 -7.55 1.21
C SER A 709 2.89 -7.72 0.29
N LEU A 710 2.73 -8.28 -0.91
CA LEU A 710 3.79 -8.35 -1.93
C LEU A 710 4.23 -6.97 -2.39
N ASN A 711 3.31 -6.02 -2.51
CA ASN A 711 3.61 -4.63 -2.81
C ASN A 711 4.63 -4.04 -1.82
N ILE A 712 4.42 -4.31 -0.53
CA ILE A 712 5.33 -3.84 0.53
C ILE A 712 6.62 -4.67 0.53
N LEU A 713 6.54 -5.98 0.32
CA LEU A 713 7.72 -6.87 0.25
C LEU A 713 8.75 -6.37 -0.75
N ILE A 714 8.32 -6.04 -1.98
CA ILE A 714 9.19 -5.55 -3.05
C ILE A 714 9.95 -4.30 -2.60
N LYS A 715 9.23 -3.33 -2.06
CA LYS A 715 9.80 -2.06 -1.61
C LYS A 715 10.67 -2.23 -0.37
N LEU A 716 10.24 -3.04 0.61
CA LEU A 716 11.01 -3.29 1.82
C LEU A 716 12.35 -3.96 1.50
N MET A 717 12.37 -4.95 0.60
CA MET A 717 13.64 -5.57 0.20
C MET A 717 14.59 -4.55 -0.42
N SER A 718 14.07 -3.62 -1.24
CA SER A 718 14.88 -2.55 -1.83
C SER A 718 15.38 -1.56 -0.76
N MET A 719 14.53 -1.16 0.17
CA MET A 719 14.91 -0.25 1.26
C MET A 719 15.95 -0.88 2.21
N VAL A 720 15.79 -2.17 2.53
CA VAL A 720 16.79 -2.91 3.31
C VAL A 720 18.11 -2.97 2.57
N ALA A 721 18.09 -3.25 1.27
CA ALA A 721 19.30 -3.26 0.44
C ALA A 721 20.01 -1.90 0.46
N ILE A 722 19.27 -0.79 0.31
CA ILE A 722 19.80 0.57 0.38
C ILE A 722 20.46 0.84 1.73
N VAL A 723 19.76 0.56 2.84
CA VAL A 723 20.29 0.80 4.19
C VAL A 723 21.52 -0.08 4.47
N MET A 724 21.56 -1.28 3.91
CA MET A 724 22.68 -2.23 4.13
C MET A 724 23.77 -2.15 3.04
N ALA A 725 23.70 -1.18 2.13
CA ALA A 725 24.66 -1.06 1.02
C ALA A 725 26.12 -0.95 1.50
N GLY A 726 26.38 -0.15 2.55
CA GLY A 726 27.72 -0.03 3.14
C GLY A 726 28.28 -1.36 3.64
N LEU A 727 27.45 -2.21 4.24
CA LEU A 727 27.85 -3.55 4.66
C LEU A 727 28.13 -4.46 3.47
N THR A 728 27.28 -4.43 2.45
CA THR A 728 27.41 -5.26 1.24
C THR A 728 28.67 -4.91 0.44
N VAL A 729 29.03 -3.62 0.39
CA VAL A 729 30.24 -3.15 -0.29
C VAL A 729 31.51 -3.53 0.48
N SER A 730 31.43 -3.48 1.83
CA SER A 730 32.60 -3.74 2.67
C SER A 730 32.92 -5.23 2.79
N TRP A 731 31.95 -6.11 2.65
CA TRP A 731 32.12 -7.53 2.83
C TRP A 731 31.12 -8.38 2.03
N SER A 732 31.63 -9.36 1.31
CA SER A 732 30.86 -10.43 0.70
C SER A 732 31.66 -11.73 0.66
N LEU A 733 30.97 -12.88 0.68
CA LEU A 733 31.63 -14.18 0.67
C LEU A 733 32.21 -14.51 -0.72
N PHE A 734 31.53 -14.13 -1.80
CA PHE A 734 31.91 -14.37 -3.17
C PHE A 734 32.12 -13.08 -3.96
#